data_b6794f92984691eb2825fd5f76b2abd1
#
_entry.id   b6794f92984691eb2825fd5f76b2abd1
#
_cell.length_a   1.000
_cell.length_b   1.000
_cell.length_c   1.000
_cell.angle_alpha   90.00
_cell.angle_beta   90.00
_cell.angle_gamma   90.00
#
_symmetry.space_group_name_H-M   'P 1'
#
loop_
_entity.id
_entity.type
_entity.pdbx_description
1 polymer ?
#
loop_
_entity_poly.entity_id
_entity_poly.type
_entity_poly.pdbx_seq_one_letter_code
_entity_poly.pdbx_strand_id
1 'polypeptide(L)'
;MKLLADFWQDVCYGTRLLTKNRKLTAGVVLTLAIVVGANSLVFSVVQTVLVRQLDYEQPDRLVQLWQSGLGGGGRGDWASFPNFKDWAAANRTFDDMAAYRFSAMTLSGDGSAESMLGLQVTDRLFSILGVQPAAGRLFERGEDVPGHENVAIISHALWQRRYAGDRGAAGRQVTINGKPYTIVGVMPDAFHFPSGLPGDIGPIDVDMWIPTPDAPDLSQRGSQNFWVIARLKTGSTLEQARAEMQNIGANLALQYPATNKDLGVTVVSLQDYVTGSVRPALLLLLAAVGVLLLLACGNIANLLLSFAESRRREIAIRAAMGAGRGRLIRQSLIESVLLAFVGAGAGLMMAYFGLDIVLRWIPSDIPRIQQASIDSGVIVFTYAAAIAAGLLFGLAPAFSGSHRSVHESIKQSASNLTSGRATLSLRHAFVGGQMAIAVMLLIGAGLLVRSFANVTHLDPGFEPANLVAGIINLPPSRYPQEEQQARFFEEALRRVQALPGVVSASVSNSVPMTGINDQGGFRIENRPDPGPGQQRPVANRPHVTADYFDTMGIRLIQGRFFDERDSASGAAVAIVSDLAVELYWPNEDPIGKRLSMGVVQGQPVWREIVGVVHATRHFGLEARQLAEVYIPYPQSPSAFAVLTVRYRGDADQMIRACRREVGSLDPEQAGFAMFPMDSVVSTSQARRRFQTLLLTIFAALGVFLAAIGIYAVTAYNVSRRTREIGLRLALGAQPSNVIRMVLTSELRILAIGIVAGLIGAVALSNVLAAFLFGVTPLDRITFALVIAVAMLVAVAATYLPGRRAAAIDPVISLREE
;
A
#
# COMPACT_ATOMS: atom_id res chain seq x y z
N MET A 1 -30.76 13.32 -40.69
CA MET A 1 -31.70 14.13 -39.89
C MET A 1 -32.79 13.28 -39.18
N LYS A 2 -33.48 12.31 -39.83
CA LYS A 2 -34.50 11.48 -39.11
C LYS A 2 -33.97 10.70 -37.91
N LEU A 3 -32.77 10.06 -37.97
CA LEU A 3 -32.17 9.34 -36.86
C LEU A 3 -31.85 10.21 -35.64
N LEU A 4 -31.41 11.43 -35.83
CA LEU A 4 -31.11 12.41 -34.76
C LEU A 4 -32.41 12.92 -34.11
N ALA A 5 -33.45 13.15 -34.92
CA ALA A 5 -34.76 13.58 -34.41
C ALA A 5 -35.43 12.45 -33.57
N ASP A 6 -35.36 11.21 -34.06
CA ASP A 6 -35.85 10.04 -33.33
C ASP A 6 -35.06 9.81 -32.00
N PHE A 7 -33.73 9.98 -32.00
CA PHE A 7 -32.90 9.88 -30.80
C PHE A 7 -33.28 10.95 -29.78
N TRP A 8 -33.42 12.21 -30.19
CA TRP A 8 -33.83 13.31 -29.31
C TRP A 8 -35.23 13.09 -28.70
N GLN A 9 -36.14 12.55 -29.49
CA GLN A 9 -37.49 12.19 -29.03
C GLN A 9 -37.45 11.11 -27.98
N ASP A 10 -36.62 10.07 -28.16
CA ASP A 10 -36.41 8.99 -27.19
C ASP A 10 -35.76 9.51 -25.88
N VAL A 11 -34.83 10.47 -25.94
CA VAL A 11 -34.23 11.14 -24.77
C VAL A 11 -35.27 11.96 -23.99
N CYS A 12 -36.08 12.80 -24.70
CA CYS A 12 -37.12 13.58 -24.06
C CYS A 12 -38.21 12.71 -23.42
N TYR A 13 -38.53 11.58 -24.04
CA TYR A 13 -39.45 10.63 -23.46
C TYR A 13 -38.87 9.96 -22.22
N GLY A 14 -37.61 9.50 -22.26
CA GLY A 14 -36.90 8.93 -21.15
C GLY A 14 -36.87 9.86 -19.94
N THR A 15 -36.51 11.14 -20.12
CA THR A 15 -36.47 12.12 -19.05
C THR A 15 -37.83 12.36 -18.39
N ARG A 16 -38.91 12.46 -19.17
CA ARG A 16 -40.29 12.58 -18.64
C ARG A 16 -40.68 11.35 -17.83
N LEU A 17 -40.29 10.16 -18.26
CA LEU A 17 -40.61 8.92 -17.56
C LEU A 17 -39.88 8.81 -16.22
N LEU A 18 -38.62 9.22 -16.18
CA LEU A 18 -37.79 9.22 -14.97
C LEU A 18 -38.36 10.21 -13.92
N THR A 19 -38.78 11.38 -14.36
CA THR A 19 -39.41 12.39 -13.47
C THR A 19 -40.80 11.94 -12.93
N LYS A 20 -41.56 11.14 -13.69
CA LYS A 20 -42.83 10.57 -13.27
C LYS A 20 -42.67 9.47 -12.20
N ASN A 21 -41.59 8.68 -12.27
CA ASN A 21 -41.32 7.52 -11.39
C ASN A 21 -40.24 7.83 -10.35
N ARG A 22 -40.39 8.93 -9.60
CA ARG A 22 -39.34 9.49 -8.72
C ARG A 22 -38.75 8.48 -7.73
N LYS A 23 -39.56 7.60 -7.12
CA LYS A 23 -39.06 6.61 -6.13
C LYS A 23 -38.12 5.58 -6.76
N LEU A 24 -38.44 5.04 -7.93
CA LEU A 24 -37.61 4.10 -8.67
C LEU A 24 -36.32 4.79 -9.13
N THR A 25 -36.45 5.96 -9.77
CA THR A 25 -35.32 6.74 -10.27
C THR A 25 -34.36 7.09 -9.15
N ALA A 26 -34.84 7.56 -8.00
CA ALA A 26 -34.03 7.88 -6.84
C ALA A 26 -33.28 6.65 -6.31
N GLY A 27 -33.94 5.50 -6.20
CA GLY A 27 -33.30 4.24 -5.77
C GLY A 27 -32.17 3.77 -6.72
N VAL A 28 -32.43 3.83 -8.03
CA VAL A 28 -31.42 3.47 -9.05
C VAL A 28 -30.25 4.46 -9.04
N VAL A 29 -30.55 5.77 -9.05
CA VAL A 29 -29.53 6.83 -9.04
C VAL A 29 -28.67 6.76 -7.78
N LEU A 30 -29.28 6.54 -6.61
CA LEU A 30 -28.55 6.42 -5.33
C LEU A 30 -27.63 5.18 -5.34
N THR A 31 -28.14 4.05 -5.81
CA THR A 31 -27.33 2.81 -5.93
C THR A 31 -26.13 3.03 -6.85
N LEU A 32 -26.37 3.66 -8.02
CA LEU A 32 -25.29 3.99 -8.95
C LEU A 32 -24.32 5.02 -8.37
N ALA A 33 -24.83 6.07 -7.74
CA ALA A 33 -23.99 7.11 -7.15
C ALA A 33 -23.00 6.55 -6.13
N ILE A 34 -23.47 5.69 -5.23
CA ILE A 34 -22.60 5.06 -4.21
C ILE A 34 -21.54 4.19 -4.86
N VAL A 35 -21.92 3.31 -5.79
CA VAL A 35 -21.00 2.35 -6.38
C VAL A 35 -20.06 3.02 -7.39
N VAL A 36 -20.57 3.89 -8.25
CA VAL A 36 -19.76 4.64 -9.22
C VAL A 36 -18.85 5.63 -8.48
N GLY A 37 -19.31 6.26 -7.40
CA GLY A 37 -18.50 7.13 -6.56
C GLY A 37 -17.32 6.38 -5.93
N ALA A 38 -17.57 5.18 -5.37
CA ALA A 38 -16.51 4.33 -4.83
C ALA A 38 -15.50 3.90 -5.92
N ASN A 39 -15.99 3.53 -7.12
CA ASN A 39 -15.14 3.22 -8.27
C ASN A 39 -14.28 4.42 -8.69
N SER A 40 -14.85 5.61 -8.73
CA SER A 40 -14.14 6.84 -9.12
C SER A 40 -13.05 7.21 -8.12
N LEU A 41 -13.32 7.07 -6.82
CA LEU A 41 -12.33 7.29 -5.76
C LEU A 41 -11.14 6.32 -5.87
N VAL A 42 -11.43 5.01 -5.98
CA VAL A 42 -10.36 4.01 -6.13
C VAL A 42 -9.60 4.21 -7.42
N PHE A 43 -10.29 4.51 -8.53
CA PHE A 43 -9.64 4.75 -9.81
C PHE A 43 -8.79 6.02 -9.81
N SER A 44 -9.20 7.08 -9.10
CA SER A 44 -8.37 8.30 -8.93
C SER A 44 -7.02 7.98 -8.28
N VAL A 45 -7.02 7.14 -7.22
CA VAL A 45 -5.80 6.67 -6.59
C VAL A 45 -4.97 5.79 -7.54
N VAL A 46 -5.60 4.83 -8.20
CA VAL A 46 -4.94 3.93 -9.16
C VAL A 46 -4.32 4.71 -10.32
N GLN A 47 -5.05 5.68 -10.86
CA GLN A 47 -4.57 6.53 -11.95
C GLN A 47 -3.35 7.35 -11.52
N THR A 48 -3.42 8.00 -10.36
CA THR A 48 -2.32 8.85 -9.85
C THR A 48 -1.06 8.02 -9.56
N VAL A 49 -1.23 6.84 -8.93
CA VAL A 49 -0.10 6.04 -8.49
C VAL A 49 0.46 5.15 -9.60
N LEU A 50 -0.39 4.46 -10.37
CA LEU A 50 0.05 3.44 -11.33
C LEU A 50 0.10 3.91 -12.79
N VAL A 51 -0.83 4.80 -13.21
CA VAL A 51 -1.01 5.15 -14.63
C VAL A 51 -0.32 6.44 -14.99
N ARG A 52 -0.42 7.45 -14.13
CA ARG A 52 0.22 8.74 -14.37
C ARG A 52 1.74 8.59 -14.34
N GLN A 53 2.40 9.02 -15.40
CA GLN A 53 3.86 9.03 -15.48
C GLN A 53 4.48 9.88 -14.37
N LEU A 54 5.71 9.53 -13.98
CA LEU A 54 6.48 10.32 -13.02
C LEU A 54 6.74 11.73 -13.60
N ASP A 55 6.76 12.73 -12.73
CA ASP A 55 6.90 14.15 -13.12
C ASP A 55 8.37 14.51 -13.47
N TYR A 56 9.03 13.64 -14.27
CA TYR A 56 10.38 13.81 -14.80
C TYR A 56 10.39 13.86 -16.32
N GLU A 57 11.44 14.38 -16.92
CA GLU A 57 11.59 14.39 -18.36
C GLU A 57 11.77 12.95 -18.89
N GLN A 58 10.94 12.54 -19.87
CA GLN A 58 10.96 11.21 -20.51
C GLN A 58 11.07 10.06 -19.46
N PRO A 59 10.13 9.93 -18.53
CA PRO A 59 10.23 9.04 -17.37
C PRO A 59 10.33 7.56 -17.78
N ASP A 60 9.82 7.18 -18.95
CA ASP A 60 9.91 5.80 -19.47
C ASP A 60 11.36 5.35 -19.76
N ARG A 61 12.30 6.30 -19.84
CA ARG A 61 13.73 6.05 -20.03
C ARG A 61 14.50 6.01 -18.71
N LEU A 62 13.86 6.32 -17.59
CA LEU A 62 14.51 6.30 -16.29
C LEU A 62 14.46 4.89 -15.69
N VAL A 63 15.60 4.44 -15.20
CA VAL A 63 15.75 3.12 -14.58
C VAL A 63 16.52 3.23 -13.27
N GLN A 64 16.17 2.34 -12.35
CA GLN A 64 16.87 2.13 -11.08
C GLN A 64 17.74 0.89 -11.19
N LEU A 65 18.96 0.97 -10.66
CA LEU A 65 19.92 -0.13 -10.66
C LEU A 65 20.40 -0.41 -9.24
N TRP A 66 20.65 -1.68 -8.94
CA TRP A 66 21.28 -2.10 -7.68
C TRP A 66 22.01 -3.44 -7.82
N GLN A 67 22.87 -3.72 -6.85
CA GLN A 67 23.49 -5.03 -6.72
C GLN A 67 22.46 -6.03 -6.15
N SER A 68 22.40 -7.21 -6.70
CA SER A 68 21.57 -8.31 -6.22
C SER A 68 22.37 -9.61 -6.17
N GLY A 69 22.07 -10.46 -5.19
CA GLY A 69 22.63 -11.82 -5.16
C GLY A 69 22.12 -12.64 -6.35
N LEU A 70 22.95 -13.53 -6.89
CA LEU A 70 22.63 -14.39 -8.05
C LEU A 70 21.43 -15.32 -7.87
N GLY A 71 20.86 -15.38 -6.66
CA GLY A 71 19.64 -16.14 -6.33
C GLY A 71 18.33 -15.36 -6.37
N GLY A 72 18.31 -14.08 -6.74
CA GLY A 72 17.08 -13.31 -7.00
C GLY A 72 16.15 -13.09 -5.80
N GLY A 73 16.57 -13.39 -4.60
CA GLY A 73 15.74 -13.44 -3.39
C GLY A 73 15.82 -12.23 -2.46
N GLY A 74 16.28 -11.06 -2.92
CA GLY A 74 16.32 -9.83 -2.12
C GLY A 74 15.62 -8.69 -2.84
N ARG A 75 14.82 -7.91 -2.13
CA ARG A 75 14.46 -6.56 -2.59
C ARG A 75 15.74 -5.77 -2.74
N GLY A 76 15.82 -5.01 -3.82
CA GLY A 76 16.89 -4.20 -4.30
C GLY A 76 17.83 -3.73 -3.23
N ASP A 77 18.97 -4.34 -3.26
CA ASP A 77 20.08 -3.95 -2.41
C ASP A 77 20.72 -2.68 -2.97
N TRP A 78 21.55 -2.09 -2.20
CA TRP A 78 22.30 -0.91 -2.60
C TRP A 78 23.48 -1.30 -3.48
N ALA A 79 24.13 -0.34 -4.07
CA ALA A 79 25.38 -0.50 -4.77
C ALA A 79 26.54 0.07 -3.95
N SER A 80 27.74 -0.47 -4.12
CA SER A 80 28.95 0.21 -3.65
C SER A 80 29.36 1.31 -4.62
N PHE A 81 29.96 2.38 -4.13
CA PHE A 81 30.42 3.49 -4.98
C PHE A 81 31.45 3.06 -6.03
N PRO A 82 32.44 2.17 -5.73
CA PRO A 82 33.34 1.65 -6.74
C PRO A 82 32.63 0.85 -7.84
N ASN A 83 31.63 0.04 -7.50
CA ASN A 83 30.86 -0.70 -8.50
C ASN A 83 30.02 0.25 -9.37
N PHE A 84 29.41 1.30 -8.80
CA PHE A 84 28.75 2.34 -9.58
C PHE A 84 29.70 2.98 -10.61
N LYS A 85 30.93 3.34 -10.21
CA LYS A 85 31.93 3.92 -11.12
C LYS A 85 32.28 2.96 -12.27
N ASP A 86 32.46 1.68 -11.97
CA ASP A 86 32.73 0.67 -12.99
C ASP A 86 31.53 0.50 -13.95
N TRP A 87 30.31 0.51 -13.43
CA TRP A 87 29.10 0.48 -14.26
C TRP A 87 28.99 1.70 -15.17
N ALA A 88 29.21 2.89 -14.62
CA ALA A 88 29.17 4.14 -15.37
C ALA A 88 30.23 4.18 -16.50
N ALA A 89 31.44 3.61 -16.24
CA ALA A 89 32.51 3.57 -17.23
C ALA A 89 32.32 2.50 -18.31
N ALA A 90 31.73 1.35 -17.97
CA ALA A 90 31.64 0.19 -18.86
C ALA A 90 30.37 0.14 -19.71
N ASN A 91 29.28 0.81 -19.31
CA ASN A 91 28.00 0.75 -20.00
C ASN A 91 27.99 1.47 -21.36
N ARG A 92 27.10 1.02 -22.25
CA ARG A 92 26.84 1.62 -23.57
C ARG A 92 25.36 1.91 -23.81
N THR A 93 24.46 1.38 -22.99
CA THR A 93 23.01 1.48 -23.12
C THR A 93 22.42 2.67 -22.40
N PHE A 94 23.17 3.35 -21.53
CA PHE A 94 22.72 4.53 -20.81
C PHE A 94 23.36 5.80 -21.34
N ASP A 95 22.58 6.90 -21.34
CA ASP A 95 23.10 8.25 -21.64
C ASP A 95 23.96 8.75 -20.48
N ASP A 96 23.46 8.54 -19.24
CA ASP A 96 24.17 8.93 -18.02
C ASP A 96 23.67 8.10 -16.83
N MET A 97 24.48 8.04 -15.75
CA MET A 97 24.18 7.36 -14.48
C MET A 97 24.52 8.28 -13.32
N ALA A 98 23.72 8.21 -12.25
CA ALA A 98 23.96 8.92 -11.01
C ALA A 98 23.79 8.02 -9.80
N ALA A 99 24.65 8.21 -8.81
CA ALA A 99 24.51 7.58 -7.49
C ALA A 99 24.01 8.59 -6.46
N TYR A 100 23.22 8.11 -5.49
CA TYR A 100 22.76 8.92 -4.38
C TYR A 100 22.66 8.09 -3.10
N ARG A 101 22.83 8.75 -1.95
CA ARG A 101 22.62 8.16 -0.63
C ARG A 101 21.98 9.16 0.33
N PHE A 102 21.23 8.67 1.30
CA PHE A 102 20.71 9.51 2.37
C PHE A 102 21.82 9.93 3.32
N SER A 103 21.69 11.16 3.82
CA SER A 103 22.58 11.72 4.81
C SER A 103 21.81 12.64 5.75
N ALA A 104 21.95 12.43 7.04
CA ALA A 104 21.48 13.40 8.00
C ALA A 104 22.40 14.64 7.93
N MET A 105 21.79 15.81 7.76
CA MET A 105 22.50 17.08 7.61
C MET A 105 22.01 18.07 8.66
N THR A 106 22.95 18.79 9.26
CA THR A 106 22.63 19.90 10.16
C THR A 106 22.95 21.20 9.45
N LEU A 107 21.92 22.00 9.18
CA LEU A 107 22.04 23.32 8.59
C LEU A 107 22.16 24.36 9.71
N SER A 108 23.25 25.14 9.70
CA SER A 108 23.53 26.21 10.67
C SER A 108 24.11 27.45 9.96
N GLY A 109 24.44 28.48 10.72
CA GLY A 109 25.10 29.70 10.23
C GLY A 109 24.13 30.82 9.85
N ASP A 110 22.86 30.53 9.53
CA ASP A 110 21.84 31.55 9.18
C ASP A 110 20.54 31.25 9.96
N GLY A 111 20.59 31.46 11.27
CA GLY A 111 19.51 31.13 12.20
C GLY A 111 19.84 29.96 13.14
N SER A 112 18.82 29.38 13.78
CA SER A 112 18.98 28.21 14.63
C SER A 112 19.42 26.99 13.81
N ALA A 113 20.25 26.15 14.42
CA ALA A 113 20.64 24.88 13.83
C ALA A 113 19.41 23.98 13.64
N GLU A 114 19.26 23.41 12.45
CA GLU A 114 18.16 22.54 12.05
C GLU A 114 18.72 21.25 11.46
N SER A 115 18.38 20.11 12.07
CA SER A 115 18.72 18.80 11.52
C SER A 115 17.64 18.38 10.52
N MET A 116 18.06 17.95 9.35
CA MET A 116 17.19 17.55 8.24
C MET A 116 17.76 16.37 7.49
N LEU A 117 16.91 15.70 6.75
CA LEU A 117 17.33 14.65 5.85
C LEU A 117 17.70 15.24 4.50
N GLY A 118 18.92 14.97 4.06
CA GLY A 118 19.40 15.34 2.74
C GLY A 118 19.89 14.13 1.94
N LEU A 119 20.25 14.39 0.70
CA LEU A 119 20.92 13.43 -0.16
C LEU A 119 22.31 13.90 -0.54
N GLN A 120 23.26 12.98 -0.46
CA GLN A 120 24.52 13.10 -1.15
C GLN A 120 24.36 12.48 -2.54
N VAL A 121 24.68 13.23 -3.60
CA VAL A 121 24.40 12.84 -4.99
C VAL A 121 25.60 13.11 -5.87
N THR A 122 25.77 12.34 -6.95
CA THR A 122 26.70 12.73 -8.01
C THR A 122 26.13 13.88 -8.84
N ASP A 123 26.99 14.65 -9.48
CA ASP A 123 26.66 15.86 -10.25
C ASP A 123 25.61 15.67 -11.34
N ARG A 124 25.42 14.41 -11.79
CA ARG A 124 24.51 14.05 -12.90
C ARG A 124 23.05 13.86 -12.53
N LEU A 125 22.71 13.79 -11.24
CA LEU A 125 21.36 13.39 -10.82
C LEU A 125 20.27 14.25 -11.47
N PHE A 126 20.38 15.56 -11.37
CA PHE A 126 19.33 16.46 -11.85
C PHE A 126 19.24 16.51 -13.39
N SER A 127 20.38 16.38 -14.08
CA SER A 127 20.38 16.29 -15.54
C SER A 127 19.74 14.99 -16.04
N ILE A 128 19.92 13.88 -15.33
CA ILE A 128 19.26 12.61 -15.62
C ILE A 128 17.74 12.74 -15.40
N LEU A 129 17.32 13.44 -14.35
CA LEU A 129 15.89 13.66 -14.07
C LEU A 129 15.25 14.69 -15.02
N GLY A 130 16.05 15.54 -15.69
CA GLY A 130 15.59 16.57 -16.63
C GLY A 130 14.81 17.69 -15.96
N VAL A 131 15.11 17.98 -14.69
CA VAL A 131 14.37 18.98 -13.89
C VAL A 131 15.12 20.32 -13.92
N GLN A 132 14.36 21.42 -13.99
CA GLN A 132 14.92 22.78 -13.92
C GLN A 132 14.70 23.37 -12.52
N PRO A 133 15.65 24.16 -12.00
CA PRO A 133 15.50 24.81 -10.71
C PRO A 133 14.48 25.96 -10.78
N ALA A 134 13.79 26.23 -9.67
CA ALA A 134 12.90 27.39 -9.53
C ALA A 134 13.68 28.71 -9.38
N ALA A 135 14.89 28.63 -8.82
CA ALA A 135 15.82 29.74 -8.69
C ALA A 135 17.26 29.23 -8.68
N GLY A 136 18.21 30.02 -9.19
CA GLY A 136 19.62 29.65 -9.25
C GLY A 136 19.92 28.65 -10.39
N ARG A 137 20.82 27.69 -10.14
CA ARG A 137 21.29 26.70 -11.09
C ARG A 137 21.32 25.28 -10.48
N LEU A 138 21.46 24.29 -11.31
CA LEU A 138 21.76 22.91 -10.90
C LEU A 138 23.26 22.71 -10.66
N PHE A 139 23.66 21.54 -10.21
CA PHE A 139 25.08 21.17 -10.12
C PHE A 139 25.72 21.15 -11.50
N GLU A 140 26.93 21.69 -11.58
CA GLU A 140 27.77 21.64 -12.77
C GLU A 140 28.68 20.40 -12.75
N ARG A 141 29.17 20.03 -13.94
CA ARG A 141 30.07 18.90 -14.06
C ARG A 141 31.36 19.13 -13.24
N GLY A 142 31.68 18.16 -12.39
CA GLY A 142 32.88 18.19 -11.55
C GLY A 142 32.68 18.83 -10.20
N GLU A 143 31.46 19.26 -9.84
CA GLU A 143 31.19 19.72 -8.47
C GLU A 143 31.14 18.55 -7.46
N ASP A 144 31.18 17.28 -7.92
CA ASP A 144 31.38 16.08 -7.09
C ASP A 144 32.85 15.62 -7.01
N VAL A 145 33.81 16.47 -7.46
CA VAL A 145 35.24 16.24 -7.30
C VAL A 145 35.74 16.87 -5.99
N PRO A 146 36.65 16.23 -5.23
CA PRO A 146 37.19 16.77 -4.01
C PRO A 146 37.73 18.20 -4.14
N GLY A 147 37.24 19.10 -3.32
CA GLY A 147 37.58 20.54 -3.32
C GLY A 147 36.59 21.43 -4.08
N HIS A 148 35.62 20.87 -4.83
CA HIS A 148 34.56 21.59 -5.56
C HIS A 148 33.16 21.30 -5.00
N GLU A 149 33.02 20.42 -3.99
CA GLU A 149 31.78 19.91 -3.45
C GLU A 149 31.02 20.87 -2.55
N ASN A 150 31.52 22.07 -2.28
CA ASN A 150 30.94 23.00 -1.31
C ASN A 150 29.76 23.80 -1.86
N VAL A 151 28.84 23.13 -2.55
CA VAL A 151 27.60 23.68 -3.09
C VAL A 151 26.40 22.86 -2.63
N ALA A 152 25.24 23.52 -2.50
CA ALA A 152 24.01 22.87 -2.07
C ALA A 152 22.82 23.31 -2.92
N ILE A 153 21.88 22.42 -3.15
CA ILE A 153 20.56 22.70 -3.71
C ILE A 153 19.54 22.41 -2.61
N ILE A 154 18.55 23.29 -2.43
CA ILE A 154 17.55 23.16 -1.38
C ILE A 154 16.16 22.89 -1.95
N SER A 155 15.28 22.24 -1.15
CA SER A 155 13.89 22.02 -1.51
C SER A 155 13.08 23.31 -1.48
N HIS A 156 11.95 23.32 -2.19
CA HIS A 156 10.99 24.40 -2.11
C HIS A 156 10.45 24.59 -0.68
N ALA A 157 10.22 23.50 0.04
CA ALA A 157 9.72 23.54 1.41
C ALA A 157 10.72 24.22 2.36
N LEU A 158 12.01 23.86 2.28
CA LEU A 158 13.06 24.50 3.06
C LEU A 158 13.22 25.98 2.67
N TRP A 159 13.15 26.30 1.37
CA TRP A 159 13.21 27.69 0.90
C TRP A 159 12.08 28.55 1.45
N GLN A 160 10.84 28.05 1.46
CA GLN A 160 9.71 28.77 2.06
C GLN A 160 9.83 28.87 3.58
N ARG A 161 10.16 27.76 4.27
CA ARG A 161 10.21 27.69 5.73
C ARG A 161 11.31 28.56 6.35
N ARG A 162 12.50 28.57 5.77
CA ARG A 162 13.67 29.24 6.33
C ARG A 162 13.99 30.57 5.69
N TYR A 163 13.71 30.72 4.40
CA TYR A 163 14.06 31.91 3.62
C TYR A 163 12.85 32.70 3.12
N ALA A 164 11.63 32.34 3.56
CA ALA A 164 10.38 33.01 3.19
C ALA A 164 10.20 33.25 1.68
N GLY A 165 10.75 32.37 0.85
CA GLY A 165 10.67 32.47 -0.61
C GLY A 165 11.59 33.54 -1.23
N ASP A 166 12.59 34.04 -0.49
CA ASP A 166 13.53 35.05 -0.99
C ASP A 166 14.40 34.47 -2.13
N ARG A 167 14.34 35.05 -3.31
CA ARG A 167 15.17 34.64 -4.46
C ARG A 167 16.66 34.81 -4.23
N GLY A 168 17.07 35.69 -3.29
CA GLY A 168 18.44 35.87 -2.85
C GLY A 168 18.99 34.71 -2.02
N ALA A 169 18.18 33.68 -1.72
CA ALA A 169 18.67 32.45 -1.08
C ALA A 169 19.71 31.73 -1.95
N ALA A 170 19.55 31.74 -3.27
CA ALA A 170 20.59 31.29 -4.20
C ALA A 170 21.76 32.29 -4.18
N GLY A 171 22.96 31.81 -3.88
CA GLY A 171 24.18 32.58 -3.66
C GLY A 171 24.53 32.79 -2.18
N ARG A 172 23.66 32.46 -1.23
CA ARG A 172 23.97 32.55 0.21
C ARG A 172 24.94 31.46 0.64
N GLN A 173 25.84 31.84 1.53
CA GLN A 173 26.69 30.90 2.25
C GLN A 173 25.96 30.38 3.51
N VAL A 174 26.01 29.09 3.73
CA VAL A 174 25.42 28.38 4.87
C VAL A 174 26.43 27.38 5.40
N THR A 175 26.26 26.94 6.63
CA THR A 175 27.09 25.88 7.22
C THR A 175 26.30 24.60 7.26
N ILE A 176 26.83 23.53 6.64
CA ILE A 176 26.26 22.20 6.65
C ILE A 176 27.24 21.25 7.31
N ASN A 177 26.84 20.59 8.39
CA ASN A 177 27.70 19.70 9.18
C ASN A 177 29.06 20.36 9.56
N GLY A 178 29.02 21.64 9.90
CA GLY A 178 30.23 22.41 10.31
C GLY A 178 31.12 22.86 9.15
N LYS A 179 30.75 22.62 7.88
CA LYS A 179 31.51 23.08 6.68
C LYS A 179 30.73 24.18 5.95
N PRO A 180 31.39 25.17 5.35
CA PRO A 180 30.74 26.22 4.57
C PRO A 180 30.29 25.66 3.20
N TYR A 181 29.05 25.93 2.80
CA TYR A 181 28.46 25.63 1.51
C TYR A 181 27.81 26.87 0.91
N THR A 182 27.71 26.92 -0.41
CA THR A 182 26.94 27.95 -1.11
C THR A 182 25.66 27.32 -1.66
N ILE A 183 24.49 27.87 -1.33
CA ILE A 183 23.23 27.47 -1.96
C ILE A 183 23.29 27.93 -3.43
N VAL A 184 23.33 27.00 -4.38
CA VAL A 184 23.41 27.32 -5.81
C VAL A 184 22.05 27.25 -6.52
N GLY A 185 21.08 26.53 -5.95
CA GLY A 185 19.77 26.38 -6.54
C GLY A 185 18.67 26.03 -5.55
N VAL A 186 17.44 26.27 -5.98
CA VAL A 186 16.20 25.91 -5.28
C VAL A 186 15.36 25.06 -6.21
N MET A 187 14.90 23.91 -5.75
CA MET A 187 14.04 23.05 -6.54
C MET A 187 12.59 23.57 -6.55
N PRO A 188 11.82 23.29 -7.63
CA PRO A 188 10.40 23.64 -7.69
C PRO A 188 9.56 22.82 -6.70
N ASP A 189 8.38 23.34 -6.33
CA ASP A 189 7.45 22.69 -5.39
C ASP A 189 7.01 21.29 -5.83
N ALA A 190 6.86 21.09 -7.14
CA ALA A 190 6.50 19.80 -7.70
C ALA A 190 7.63 18.75 -7.70
N PHE A 191 8.85 19.13 -7.32
CA PHE A 191 9.99 18.21 -7.35
C PHE A 191 10.08 17.41 -6.04
N HIS A 192 9.84 16.11 -6.16
CA HIS A 192 9.97 15.15 -5.08
C HIS A 192 10.90 14.02 -5.53
N PHE A 193 12.10 13.96 -4.97
CA PHE A 193 13.05 12.88 -5.25
C PHE A 193 13.80 12.47 -3.98
N PRO A 194 13.85 11.19 -3.70
CA PRO A 194 13.22 10.06 -4.42
C PRO A 194 11.70 10.02 -4.19
N SER A 195 10.93 9.72 -5.24
CA SER A 195 9.46 9.72 -5.21
C SER A 195 8.83 8.56 -4.40
N GLY A 196 9.57 7.96 -3.55
CA GLY A 196 9.24 6.82 -2.69
C GLY A 196 10.42 5.86 -2.67
N LEU A 197 10.71 5.31 -1.51
CA LEU A 197 11.65 4.18 -1.37
C LEU A 197 10.83 2.90 -1.29
N PRO A 198 11.24 1.82 -1.95
CA PRO A 198 10.64 0.52 -1.71
C PRO A 198 11.04 0.10 -0.30
N GLY A 199 10.05 -0.11 0.53
CA GLY A 199 10.22 -0.47 1.94
C GLY A 199 9.20 0.25 2.80
N ASP A 200 9.15 -0.08 4.06
CA ASP A 200 8.20 0.49 5.03
C ASP A 200 8.62 1.89 5.54
N ILE A 201 9.66 2.46 4.94
CA ILE A 201 10.04 3.86 5.16
C ILE A 201 9.16 4.69 4.23
N GLY A 202 8.18 5.40 4.79
CA GLY A 202 7.25 6.25 4.06
C GLY A 202 7.92 7.30 3.15
N PRO A 203 7.14 8.16 2.49
CA PRO A 203 7.70 9.25 1.71
C PRO A 203 8.62 10.08 2.61
N ILE A 204 9.86 10.16 2.19
CA ILE A 204 10.89 10.93 2.90
C ILE A 204 10.99 12.26 2.18
N ASP A 205 10.63 13.33 2.86
CA ASP A 205 10.89 14.67 2.36
C ASP A 205 12.38 14.98 2.49
N VAL A 206 13.02 15.16 1.35
CA VAL A 206 14.42 15.57 1.27
C VAL A 206 14.45 17.08 1.17
N ASP A 207 15.11 17.69 2.15
CA ASP A 207 15.23 19.16 2.22
C ASP A 207 16.43 19.72 1.46
N MET A 208 17.46 18.89 1.22
CA MET A 208 18.72 19.36 0.66
C MET A 208 19.47 18.28 -0.12
N TRP A 209 20.17 18.71 -1.16
CA TRP A 209 21.09 17.88 -1.96
C TRP A 209 22.46 18.52 -1.93
N ILE A 210 23.50 17.70 -1.68
CA ILE A 210 24.92 18.12 -1.77
C ILE A 210 25.66 17.13 -2.65
N PRO A 211 26.73 17.55 -3.35
CA PRO A 211 27.56 16.64 -4.12
C PRO A 211 28.27 15.60 -3.25
N THR A 212 28.47 14.41 -3.80
CA THR A 212 29.26 13.32 -3.17
C THR A 212 30.65 13.32 -3.77
N PRO A 213 31.68 13.87 -3.08
CA PRO A 213 33.04 13.78 -3.57
C PRO A 213 33.56 12.35 -3.47
N ASP A 214 34.46 11.98 -4.37
CA ASP A 214 35.20 10.71 -4.31
C ASP A 214 36.15 10.74 -3.12
N ALA A 215 35.74 10.18 -2.01
CA ALA A 215 36.49 10.20 -0.75
C ALA A 215 37.01 8.79 -0.39
N PRO A 216 38.09 8.68 0.40
CA PRO A 216 38.68 7.39 0.77
C PRO A 216 37.70 6.43 1.47
N ASP A 217 36.74 6.94 2.23
CA ASP A 217 35.69 6.15 2.88
C ASP A 217 34.74 5.48 1.88
N LEU A 218 34.64 5.99 0.66
CA LEU A 218 33.86 5.43 -0.44
C LEU A 218 34.63 4.41 -1.29
N SER A 219 35.92 4.22 -1.04
CA SER A 219 36.76 3.29 -1.80
C SER A 219 36.49 1.81 -1.48
N GLN A 220 35.72 1.51 -0.42
CA GLN A 220 35.44 0.15 0.02
C GLN A 220 34.38 -0.51 -0.85
N ARG A 221 34.79 -1.41 -1.76
CA ARG A 221 33.89 -2.11 -2.68
C ARG A 221 32.87 -3.02 -1.98
N GLY A 222 33.13 -3.45 -0.77
CA GLY A 222 32.19 -4.22 0.06
C GLY A 222 31.12 -3.39 0.76
N SER A 223 31.25 -2.06 0.77
CA SER A 223 30.30 -1.16 1.42
C SER A 223 29.20 -0.73 0.44
N GLN A 224 27.99 -1.29 0.60
CA GLN A 224 26.85 -1.04 -0.28
C GLN A 224 25.91 -0.05 0.42
N ASN A 225 25.93 1.21 0.00
CA ASN A 225 25.16 2.30 0.65
C ASN A 225 24.67 3.36 -0.34
N PHE A 226 24.73 3.08 -1.66
CA PHE A 226 24.24 3.96 -2.71
C PHE A 226 23.09 3.33 -3.49
N TRP A 227 22.12 4.15 -3.85
CA TRP A 227 21.16 3.86 -4.91
C TRP A 227 21.69 4.44 -6.22
N VAL A 228 21.38 3.78 -7.34
CA VAL A 228 21.85 4.21 -8.66
C VAL A 228 20.67 4.37 -9.59
N ILE A 229 20.55 5.55 -10.20
CA ILE A 229 19.58 5.87 -11.24
C ILE A 229 20.31 6.12 -12.55
N ALA A 230 19.69 5.75 -13.67
CA ALA A 230 20.23 5.99 -14.99
C ALA A 230 19.15 6.36 -16.00
N ARG A 231 19.56 6.99 -17.10
CA ARG A 231 18.71 7.28 -18.26
C ARG A 231 19.13 6.41 -19.44
N LEU A 232 18.22 5.61 -19.98
CA LEU A 232 18.45 4.80 -21.18
C LEU A 232 18.75 5.72 -22.38
N LYS A 233 19.67 5.31 -23.24
CA LYS A 233 19.91 5.98 -24.53
C LYS A 233 18.68 5.91 -25.42
N THR A 234 18.50 6.91 -26.28
CA THR A 234 17.43 6.89 -27.29
C THR A 234 17.60 5.68 -28.18
N GLY A 235 16.58 4.82 -28.24
CA GLY A 235 16.59 3.57 -29.02
C GLY A 235 17.08 2.33 -28.26
N SER A 236 17.60 2.47 -27.03
CA SER A 236 17.93 1.30 -26.18
C SER A 236 16.67 0.82 -25.44
N THR A 237 16.54 -0.51 -25.32
CA THR A 237 15.43 -1.12 -24.55
C THR A 237 15.89 -1.51 -23.14
N LEU A 238 14.92 -1.67 -22.24
CA LEU A 238 15.19 -2.13 -20.85
C LEU A 238 15.83 -3.54 -20.87
N GLU A 239 15.43 -4.41 -21.79
CA GLU A 239 15.99 -5.76 -21.94
C GLU A 239 17.45 -5.73 -22.35
N GLN A 240 17.82 -4.84 -23.28
CA GLN A 240 19.21 -4.65 -23.68
C GLN A 240 20.05 -4.15 -22.51
N ALA A 241 19.56 -3.18 -21.76
CA ALA A 241 20.22 -2.67 -20.57
C ALA A 241 20.40 -3.74 -19.47
N ARG A 242 19.39 -4.58 -19.26
CA ARG A 242 19.48 -5.72 -18.32
C ARG A 242 20.57 -6.70 -18.74
N ALA A 243 20.59 -7.09 -20.02
CA ALA A 243 21.58 -8.03 -20.53
C ALA A 243 23.00 -7.47 -20.43
N GLU A 244 23.19 -6.19 -20.76
CA GLU A 244 24.49 -5.53 -20.65
C GLU A 244 24.97 -5.47 -19.19
N MET A 245 24.10 -5.02 -18.27
CA MET A 245 24.44 -4.90 -16.86
C MET A 245 24.68 -6.23 -16.17
N GLN A 246 23.99 -7.30 -16.58
CA GLN A 246 24.31 -8.66 -16.14
C GLN A 246 25.71 -9.10 -16.56
N ASN A 247 26.11 -8.80 -17.81
CA ASN A 247 27.45 -9.09 -18.29
C ASN A 247 28.54 -8.28 -17.54
N ILE A 248 28.28 -6.99 -17.29
CA ILE A 248 29.17 -6.14 -16.51
C ILE A 248 29.30 -6.69 -15.08
N GLY A 249 28.19 -7.06 -14.44
CA GLY A 249 28.19 -7.67 -13.12
C GLY A 249 28.98 -8.98 -13.06
N ALA A 250 28.82 -9.86 -14.05
CA ALA A 250 29.56 -11.10 -14.14
C ALA A 250 31.07 -10.86 -14.29
N ASN A 251 31.49 -9.88 -15.12
CA ASN A 251 32.88 -9.49 -15.26
C ASN A 251 33.48 -8.94 -13.96
N LEU A 252 32.73 -8.10 -13.23
CA LEU A 252 33.16 -7.59 -11.94
C LEU A 252 33.25 -8.68 -10.87
N ALA A 253 32.39 -9.71 -10.92
CA ALA A 253 32.48 -10.87 -10.04
C ALA A 253 33.79 -11.69 -10.30
N LEU A 254 34.21 -11.77 -11.54
CA LEU A 254 35.52 -12.42 -11.88
C LEU A 254 36.71 -11.56 -11.49
N GLN A 255 36.61 -10.23 -11.67
CA GLN A 255 37.69 -9.29 -11.38
C GLN A 255 37.89 -9.06 -9.89
N TYR A 256 36.79 -9.03 -9.12
CA TYR A 256 36.80 -8.76 -7.69
C TYR A 256 36.10 -9.88 -6.89
N PRO A 257 36.59 -11.10 -6.91
CA PRO A 257 35.91 -12.25 -6.32
C PRO A 257 35.75 -12.14 -4.80
N ALA A 258 36.57 -11.34 -4.13
CA ALA A 258 36.49 -11.16 -2.68
C ALA A 258 35.21 -10.35 -2.24
N THR A 259 34.71 -9.46 -3.10
CA THR A 259 33.60 -8.56 -2.78
C THR A 259 32.39 -8.74 -3.67
N ASN A 260 32.57 -9.16 -4.93
CA ASN A 260 31.50 -9.20 -5.94
C ASN A 260 31.11 -10.63 -6.36
N LYS A 261 31.77 -11.66 -5.77
CA LYS A 261 31.34 -13.03 -6.02
C LYS A 261 29.88 -13.21 -5.65
N ASP A 262 29.12 -13.84 -6.53
CA ASP A 262 27.68 -14.07 -6.37
C ASP A 262 26.81 -12.80 -6.39
N LEU A 263 27.36 -11.65 -6.80
CA LEU A 263 26.61 -10.42 -7.03
C LEU A 263 26.35 -10.22 -8.53
N GLY A 264 25.10 -9.96 -8.87
CA GLY A 264 24.63 -9.49 -10.16
C GLY A 264 24.22 -8.02 -10.10
N VAL A 265 23.69 -7.52 -11.22
CA VAL A 265 23.09 -6.18 -11.31
C VAL A 265 21.65 -6.32 -11.78
N THR A 266 20.74 -5.77 -11.00
CA THR A 266 19.32 -5.69 -11.36
C THR A 266 19.00 -4.31 -11.92
N VAL A 267 18.23 -4.28 -13.02
CA VAL A 267 17.76 -3.04 -13.67
C VAL A 267 16.24 -3.10 -13.81
N VAL A 268 15.54 -2.12 -13.28
CA VAL A 268 14.09 -1.98 -13.40
C VAL A 268 13.70 -0.58 -13.84
N SER A 269 12.51 -0.40 -14.44
CA SER A 269 12.00 0.95 -14.70
C SER A 269 11.81 1.70 -13.38
N LEU A 270 12.08 3.00 -13.37
CA LEU A 270 11.86 3.83 -12.17
C LEU A 270 10.39 3.79 -11.74
N GLN A 271 9.47 3.74 -12.71
CA GLN A 271 8.03 3.60 -12.44
C GLN A 271 7.73 2.30 -11.68
N ASP A 272 8.25 1.15 -12.15
CA ASP A 272 8.04 -0.14 -11.46
C ASP A 272 8.74 -0.19 -10.10
N TYR A 273 9.89 0.47 -9.96
CA TYR A 273 10.58 0.58 -8.67
C TYR A 273 9.73 1.32 -7.63
N VAL A 274 9.17 2.47 -8.02
CA VAL A 274 8.34 3.31 -7.13
C VAL A 274 7.00 2.64 -6.81
N THR A 275 6.35 2.01 -7.82
CA THR A 275 4.97 1.54 -7.69
C THR A 275 4.84 0.05 -7.42
N GLY A 276 5.91 -0.73 -7.62
CA GLY A 276 5.88 -2.20 -7.59
C GLY A 276 5.33 -2.79 -6.30
N SER A 277 5.63 -2.17 -5.16
CA SER A 277 5.16 -2.64 -3.83
C SER A 277 3.66 -2.42 -3.59
N VAL A 278 3.05 -1.40 -4.21
CA VAL A 278 1.65 -1.05 -4.01
C VAL A 278 0.73 -1.51 -5.14
N ARG A 279 1.30 -1.81 -6.33
CA ARG A 279 0.56 -2.21 -7.53
C ARG A 279 -0.41 -3.38 -7.31
N PRO A 280 -0.02 -4.52 -6.71
CA PRO A 280 -0.92 -5.66 -6.52
C PRO A 280 -2.14 -5.29 -5.66
N ALA A 281 -1.93 -4.52 -4.60
CA ALA A 281 -2.98 -4.10 -3.70
C ALA A 281 -3.98 -3.14 -4.36
N LEU A 282 -3.49 -2.15 -5.12
CA LEU A 282 -4.33 -1.21 -5.85
C LEU A 282 -5.15 -1.90 -6.95
N LEU A 283 -4.56 -2.88 -7.64
CA LEU A 283 -5.29 -3.70 -8.62
C LEU A 283 -6.36 -4.57 -7.96
N LEU A 284 -6.08 -5.14 -6.78
CA LEU A 284 -7.07 -5.88 -6.00
C LEU A 284 -8.24 -5.00 -5.58
N LEU A 285 -7.99 -3.78 -5.12
CA LEU A 285 -9.01 -2.80 -4.77
C LEU A 285 -9.84 -2.41 -5.99
N LEU A 286 -9.20 -2.16 -7.13
CA LEU A 286 -9.89 -1.84 -8.38
C LEU A 286 -10.79 -3.01 -8.84
N ALA A 287 -10.31 -4.25 -8.75
CA ALA A 287 -11.11 -5.43 -9.04
C ALA A 287 -12.31 -5.55 -8.10
N ALA A 288 -12.12 -5.31 -6.80
CA ALA A 288 -13.20 -5.38 -5.80
C ALA A 288 -14.31 -4.36 -6.08
N VAL A 289 -13.96 -3.10 -6.40
CA VAL A 289 -14.99 -2.10 -6.75
C VAL A 289 -15.61 -2.36 -8.11
N GLY A 290 -14.90 -2.94 -9.07
CA GLY A 290 -15.45 -3.42 -10.33
C GLY A 290 -16.51 -4.51 -10.12
N VAL A 291 -16.23 -5.44 -9.21
CA VAL A 291 -17.17 -6.49 -8.79
C VAL A 291 -18.41 -5.91 -8.09
N LEU A 292 -18.24 -4.86 -7.26
CA LEU A 292 -19.36 -4.12 -6.68
C LEU A 292 -20.23 -3.45 -7.76
N LEU A 293 -19.62 -2.92 -8.83
CA LEU A 293 -20.35 -2.35 -9.95
C LEU A 293 -21.21 -3.41 -10.66
N LEU A 294 -20.69 -4.62 -10.84
CA LEU A 294 -21.46 -5.75 -11.38
C LEU A 294 -22.64 -6.13 -10.47
N LEU A 295 -22.46 -6.13 -9.15
CA LEU A 295 -23.55 -6.32 -8.18
C LEU A 295 -24.64 -5.26 -8.34
N ALA A 296 -24.24 -3.98 -8.43
CA ALA A 296 -25.19 -2.90 -8.66
C ALA A 296 -25.92 -3.04 -10.00
N CYS A 297 -25.25 -3.44 -11.06
CA CYS A 297 -25.87 -3.74 -12.36
C CYS A 297 -26.95 -4.82 -12.23
N GLY A 298 -26.68 -5.90 -11.49
CA GLY A 298 -27.67 -6.96 -11.23
C GLY A 298 -28.90 -6.45 -10.46
N ASN A 299 -28.69 -5.60 -9.44
CA ASN A 299 -29.78 -4.99 -8.70
C ASN A 299 -30.65 -4.08 -9.57
N ILE A 300 -30.03 -3.23 -10.37
CA ILE A 300 -30.73 -2.30 -11.26
C ILE A 300 -31.46 -3.08 -12.37
N ALA A 301 -30.85 -4.12 -12.93
CA ALA A 301 -31.49 -4.99 -13.90
C ALA A 301 -32.78 -5.60 -13.32
N ASN A 302 -32.73 -6.10 -12.08
CA ASN A 302 -33.90 -6.65 -11.40
C ASN A 302 -35.02 -5.59 -11.19
N LEU A 303 -34.66 -4.37 -10.80
CA LEU A 303 -35.59 -3.26 -10.63
C LEU A 303 -36.22 -2.85 -11.97
N LEU A 304 -35.43 -2.73 -13.03
CA LEU A 304 -35.89 -2.36 -14.36
C LEU A 304 -36.75 -3.47 -15.00
N LEU A 305 -36.44 -4.75 -14.78
CA LEU A 305 -37.27 -5.87 -15.19
C LEU A 305 -38.65 -5.83 -14.50
N SER A 306 -38.68 -5.45 -13.22
CA SER A 306 -39.94 -5.29 -12.49
C SER A 306 -40.75 -4.10 -13.03
N PHE A 307 -40.08 -3.03 -13.38
CA PHE A 307 -40.71 -1.84 -13.98
C PHE A 307 -41.21 -2.11 -15.42
N ALA A 308 -40.42 -2.82 -16.23
CA ALA A 308 -40.82 -3.21 -17.59
C ALA A 308 -42.11 -4.06 -17.59
N GLU A 309 -42.26 -4.97 -16.61
CA GLU A 309 -43.44 -5.79 -16.45
C GLU A 309 -44.69 -4.93 -16.12
N SER A 310 -44.57 -3.90 -15.26
CA SER A 310 -45.68 -2.99 -14.95
C SER A 310 -46.16 -2.18 -16.17
N ARG A 311 -45.29 -1.97 -17.15
CA ARG A 311 -45.57 -1.27 -18.42
C ARG A 311 -45.86 -2.17 -19.59
N ARG A 312 -46.08 -3.47 -19.36
CA ARG A 312 -46.23 -4.48 -20.39
C ARG A 312 -47.41 -4.17 -21.34
N ARG A 313 -48.53 -3.68 -20.79
CA ARG A 313 -49.70 -3.26 -21.59
C ARG A 313 -49.39 -2.08 -22.51
N GLU A 314 -48.66 -1.11 -22.04
CA GLU A 314 -48.23 0.07 -22.82
C GLU A 314 -47.31 -0.36 -24.00
N ILE A 315 -46.28 -1.21 -23.70
CA ILE A 315 -45.34 -1.72 -24.70
C ILE A 315 -46.08 -2.57 -25.76
N ALA A 316 -47.05 -3.39 -25.33
CA ALA A 316 -47.86 -4.19 -26.25
C ALA A 316 -48.72 -3.34 -27.19
N ILE A 317 -49.36 -2.27 -26.68
CA ILE A 317 -50.11 -1.32 -27.50
C ILE A 317 -49.21 -0.62 -28.53
N ARG A 318 -48.02 -0.20 -28.16
CA ARG A 318 -47.05 0.43 -29.07
C ARG A 318 -46.59 -0.54 -30.15
N ALA A 319 -46.32 -1.79 -29.80
CA ALA A 319 -45.96 -2.85 -30.77
C ALA A 319 -47.12 -3.10 -31.76
N ALA A 320 -48.36 -3.10 -31.27
CA ALA A 320 -49.56 -3.24 -32.12
C ALA A 320 -49.78 -2.06 -33.07
N MET A 321 -49.36 -0.84 -32.66
CA MET A 321 -49.37 0.35 -33.51
C MET A 321 -48.19 0.43 -34.47
N GLY A 322 -47.35 -0.60 -34.61
CA GLY A 322 -46.28 -0.68 -35.61
C GLY A 322 -44.88 -0.25 -35.11
N ALA A 323 -44.65 -0.10 -33.82
CA ALA A 323 -43.32 0.16 -33.31
C ALA A 323 -42.40 -1.06 -33.51
N GLY A 324 -41.37 -0.91 -34.35
CA GLY A 324 -40.39 -1.96 -34.60
C GLY A 324 -39.60 -2.38 -33.36
N ARG A 325 -39.21 -3.65 -33.28
CA ARG A 325 -38.42 -4.21 -32.16
C ARG A 325 -37.16 -3.41 -31.85
N GLY A 326 -36.43 -2.93 -32.86
CA GLY A 326 -35.19 -2.15 -32.70
C GLY A 326 -35.46 -0.81 -32.03
N ARG A 327 -36.64 -0.16 -32.26
CA ARG A 327 -37.01 1.09 -31.62
C ARG A 327 -37.30 0.90 -30.12
N LEU A 328 -37.98 -0.20 -29.75
CA LEU A 328 -38.25 -0.54 -28.35
C LEU A 328 -36.97 -0.87 -27.58
N ILE A 329 -36.05 -1.62 -28.20
CA ILE A 329 -34.73 -1.91 -27.59
C ILE A 329 -33.93 -0.62 -27.41
N ARG A 330 -33.82 0.22 -28.44
CA ARG A 330 -33.11 1.50 -28.39
C ARG A 330 -33.66 2.39 -27.32
N GLN A 331 -34.98 2.52 -27.20
CA GLN A 331 -35.63 3.32 -26.18
C GLN A 331 -35.28 2.82 -24.74
N SER A 332 -35.33 1.50 -24.49
CA SER A 332 -34.99 0.91 -23.20
C SER A 332 -33.51 1.14 -22.84
N LEU A 333 -32.63 1.04 -23.82
CA LEU A 333 -31.20 1.33 -23.62
C LEU A 333 -30.95 2.80 -23.33
N ILE A 334 -31.62 3.74 -24.04
CA ILE A 334 -31.49 5.17 -23.77
C ILE A 334 -31.98 5.51 -22.36
N GLU A 335 -33.13 4.95 -21.91
CA GLU A 335 -33.62 5.11 -20.54
C GLU A 335 -32.57 4.65 -19.50
N SER A 336 -31.93 3.51 -19.74
CA SER A 336 -30.90 2.94 -18.86
C SER A 336 -29.62 3.78 -18.86
N VAL A 337 -29.16 4.24 -20.01
CA VAL A 337 -27.98 5.10 -20.13
C VAL A 337 -28.21 6.47 -19.51
N LEU A 338 -29.41 7.04 -19.62
CA LEU A 338 -29.77 8.29 -18.94
C LEU A 338 -29.71 8.15 -17.41
N LEU A 339 -30.23 7.03 -16.86
CA LEU A 339 -30.11 6.74 -15.42
C LEU A 339 -28.65 6.58 -15.02
N ALA A 340 -27.86 5.89 -15.82
CA ALA A 340 -26.43 5.69 -15.58
C ALA A 340 -25.65 7.02 -15.62
N PHE A 341 -25.98 7.91 -16.55
CA PHE A 341 -25.37 9.21 -16.69
C PHE A 341 -25.67 10.13 -15.49
N VAL A 342 -26.91 10.17 -15.04
CA VAL A 342 -27.30 10.93 -13.83
C VAL A 342 -26.66 10.33 -12.59
N GLY A 343 -26.65 8.98 -12.46
CA GLY A 343 -25.98 8.28 -11.38
C GLY A 343 -24.47 8.51 -11.35
N ALA A 344 -23.81 8.56 -12.52
CA ALA A 344 -22.41 8.90 -12.65
C ALA A 344 -22.10 10.32 -12.19
N GLY A 345 -22.91 11.30 -12.59
CA GLY A 345 -22.75 12.69 -12.14
C GLY A 345 -22.89 12.83 -10.63
N ALA A 346 -23.88 12.15 -10.02
CA ALA A 346 -24.05 12.11 -8.59
C ALA A 346 -22.89 11.37 -7.88
N GLY A 347 -22.42 10.26 -8.46
CA GLY A 347 -21.27 9.51 -7.96
C GLY A 347 -19.96 10.31 -8.03
N LEU A 348 -19.74 11.02 -9.14
CA LEU A 348 -18.57 11.90 -9.29
C LEU A 348 -18.58 13.04 -8.27
N MET A 349 -19.75 13.62 -8.00
CA MET A 349 -19.92 14.62 -6.94
C MET A 349 -19.59 14.05 -5.56
N MET A 350 -20.08 12.84 -5.25
CA MET A 350 -19.72 12.13 -4.02
C MET A 350 -18.22 11.84 -3.93
N ALA A 351 -17.61 11.45 -5.04
CA ALA A 351 -16.18 11.20 -5.10
C ALA A 351 -15.37 12.49 -4.88
N TYR A 352 -15.78 13.59 -5.47
CA TYR A 352 -15.12 14.90 -5.31
C TYR A 352 -15.09 15.35 -3.85
N PHE A 353 -16.23 15.33 -3.15
CA PHE A 353 -16.29 15.69 -1.72
C PHE A 353 -15.71 14.63 -0.79
N GLY A 354 -15.73 13.36 -1.23
CA GLY A 354 -15.18 12.24 -0.45
C GLY A 354 -13.68 12.11 -0.53
N LEU A 355 -13.03 12.64 -1.59
CA LEU A 355 -11.61 12.44 -1.83
C LEU A 355 -10.74 12.97 -0.68
N ASP A 356 -10.98 14.20 -0.23
CA ASP A 356 -10.22 14.80 0.88
C ASP A 356 -10.37 14.01 2.19
N ILE A 357 -11.56 13.45 2.43
CA ILE A 357 -11.80 12.61 3.59
C ILE A 357 -11.00 11.32 3.47
N VAL A 358 -11.04 10.69 2.31
CA VAL A 358 -10.32 9.43 2.04
C VAL A 358 -8.82 9.63 2.12
N LEU A 359 -8.29 10.73 1.54
CA LEU A 359 -6.85 11.05 1.59
C LEU A 359 -6.30 11.20 3.02
N ARG A 360 -7.11 11.67 3.97
CA ARG A 360 -6.70 11.74 5.39
C ARG A 360 -6.56 10.36 6.06
N TRP A 361 -7.20 9.34 5.51
CA TRP A 361 -7.18 7.98 6.04
C TRP A 361 -6.19 7.07 5.31
N ILE A 362 -5.76 7.49 4.12
CA ILE A 362 -4.77 6.76 3.33
C ILE A 362 -3.39 6.95 3.98
N PRO A 363 -2.64 5.86 4.16
CA PRO A 363 -1.27 5.94 4.65
C PRO A 363 -0.39 6.81 3.74
N SER A 364 0.45 7.63 4.36
CA SER A 364 1.36 8.53 3.64
C SER A 364 2.49 7.80 2.89
N ASP A 365 2.71 6.52 3.19
CA ASP A 365 3.71 5.66 2.55
C ASP A 365 3.34 5.22 1.11
N ILE A 366 2.11 5.52 0.64
CA ILE A 366 1.74 5.30 -0.76
C ILE A 366 2.33 6.43 -1.62
N PRO A 367 3.18 6.10 -2.60
CA PRO A 367 3.82 7.12 -3.43
C PRO A 367 2.80 8.04 -4.12
N ARG A 368 3.05 9.34 -4.12
CA ARG A 368 2.26 10.37 -4.83
C ARG A 368 0.78 10.46 -4.43
N ILE A 369 0.38 9.85 -3.33
CA ILE A 369 -1.02 9.83 -2.92
C ILE A 369 -1.62 11.23 -2.71
N GLN A 370 -0.81 12.19 -2.25
CA GLN A 370 -1.21 13.58 -2.06
C GLN A 370 -1.55 14.31 -3.37
N GLN A 371 -1.09 13.79 -4.51
CA GLN A 371 -1.41 14.32 -5.85
C GLN A 371 -2.71 13.75 -6.42
N ALA A 372 -3.39 12.83 -5.71
CA ALA A 372 -4.64 12.25 -6.19
C ALA A 372 -5.71 13.33 -6.33
N SER A 373 -6.30 13.40 -7.51
CA SER A 373 -7.30 14.40 -7.88
C SER A 373 -8.32 13.82 -8.83
N ILE A 374 -9.48 14.46 -8.91
CA ILE A 374 -10.50 14.11 -9.92
C ILE A 374 -10.21 14.90 -11.18
N ASP A 375 -9.39 14.32 -12.02
CA ASP A 375 -8.99 14.88 -13.31
C ASP A 375 -9.88 14.39 -14.47
N SER A 376 -9.52 14.83 -15.71
CA SER A 376 -10.24 14.43 -16.92
C SER A 376 -10.24 12.91 -17.16
N GLY A 377 -9.18 12.19 -16.78
CA GLY A 377 -9.09 10.74 -16.91
C GLY A 377 -10.08 10.04 -16.00
N VAL A 378 -10.20 10.48 -14.74
CA VAL A 378 -11.20 9.95 -13.78
C VAL A 378 -12.62 10.22 -14.28
N ILE A 379 -12.88 11.42 -14.82
CA ILE A 379 -14.20 11.77 -15.38
C ILE A 379 -14.55 10.85 -16.56
N VAL A 380 -13.63 10.68 -17.51
CA VAL A 380 -13.83 9.81 -18.67
C VAL A 380 -14.06 8.36 -18.24
N PHE A 381 -13.24 7.84 -17.33
CA PHE A 381 -13.41 6.49 -16.78
C PHE A 381 -14.78 6.33 -16.11
N THR A 382 -15.19 7.30 -15.28
CA THR A 382 -16.45 7.27 -14.54
C THR A 382 -17.64 7.17 -15.48
N TYR A 383 -17.70 8.02 -16.50
CA TYR A 383 -18.80 8.00 -17.48
C TYR A 383 -18.73 6.76 -18.38
N ALA A 384 -17.54 6.31 -18.79
CA ALA A 384 -17.38 5.07 -19.56
C ALA A 384 -17.86 3.84 -18.77
N ALA A 385 -17.46 3.72 -17.51
CA ALA A 385 -17.91 2.64 -16.63
C ALA A 385 -19.44 2.68 -16.40
N ALA A 386 -20.00 3.88 -16.19
CA ALA A 386 -21.42 4.07 -16.01
C ALA A 386 -22.21 3.74 -17.28
N ILE A 387 -21.74 4.16 -18.46
CA ILE A 387 -22.37 3.81 -19.74
C ILE A 387 -22.30 2.30 -19.99
N ALA A 388 -21.15 1.66 -19.73
CA ALA A 388 -21.01 0.22 -19.83
C ALA A 388 -21.99 -0.51 -18.89
N ALA A 389 -22.09 -0.05 -17.65
CA ALA A 389 -23.07 -0.55 -16.69
C ALA A 389 -24.52 -0.33 -17.21
N GLY A 390 -24.83 0.88 -17.69
CA GLY A 390 -26.15 1.23 -18.27
C GLY A 390 -26.56 0.31 -19.43
N LEU A 391 -25.62 -0.01 -20.30
CA LEU A 391 -25.84 -0.97 -21.38
C LEU A 391 -26.04 -2.38 -20.83
N LEU A 392 -25.23 -2.84 -19.91
CA LEU A 392 -25.31 -4.19 -19.33
C LEU A 392 -26.66 -4.45 -18.65
N PHE A 393 -27.09 -3.56 -17.74
CA PHE A 393 -28.37 -3.77 -17.07
C PHE A 393 -29.58 -3.40 -17.96
N GLY A 394 -29.41 -2.54 -18.98
CA GLY A 394 -30.43 -2.19 -19.96
C GLY A 394 -30.75 -3.32 -20.98
N LEU A 395 -29.79 -4.20 -21.24
CA LEU A 395 -29.99 -5.33 -22.16
C LEU A 395 -31.07 -6.33 -21.66
N ALA A 396 -31.10 -6.62 -20.35
CA ALA A 396 -32.03 -7.62 -19.78
C ALA A 396 -33.49 -7.27 -20.05
N PRO A 397 -34.02 -6.05 -19.75
CA PRO A 397 -35.40 -5.70 -20.13
C PRO A 397 -35.61 -5.54 -21.63
N ALA A 398 -34.59 -5.07 -22.37
CA ALA A 398 -34.66 -4.88 -23.80
C ALA A 398 -34.91 -6.21 -24.55
N PHE A 399 -34.18 -7.28 -24.21
CA PHE A 399 -34.38 -8.59 -24.78
C PHE A 399 -35.71 -9.27 -24.32
N SER A 400 -36.05 -9.09 -23.03
CA SER A 400 -37.29 -9.68 -22.47
C SER A 400 -38.54 -9.10 -23.11
N GLY A 401 -38.51 -7.84 -23.54
CA GLY A 401 -39.65 -7.18 -24.21
C GLY A 401 -39.80 -7.47 -25.71
N SER A 402 -38.72 -7.87 -26.40
CA SER A 402 -38.67 -7.96 -27.87
C SER A 402 -39.01 -9.35 -28.44
N HIS A 403 -38.94 -10.41 -27.65
CA HIS A 403 -39.05 -11.79 -28.14
C HIS A 403 -40.48 -12.33 -28.21
N ARG A 404 -41.54 -11.58 -27.85
CA ARG A 404 -42.92 -12.06 -27.79
C ARG A 404 -43.75 -11.53 -28.96
N SER A 405 -44.45 -12.45 -29.65
CA SER A 405 -45.40 -12.08 -30.73
C SER A 405 -46.66 -11.48 -30.12
N VAL A 406 -47.24 -10.46 -30.80
CA VAL A 406 -48.50 -9.80 -30.43
C VAL A 406 -49.64 -10.83 -30.27
N HIS A 407 -49.63 -11.92 -31.05
CA HIS A 407 -50.62 -13.00 -30.97
C HIS A 407 -50.62 -13.80 -29.66
N GLU A 408 -49.43 -14.01 -29.06
CA GLU A 408 -49.30 -14.67 -27.76
C GLU A 408 -49.77 -13.79 -26.60
N SER A 409 -49.61 -12.46 -26.70
CA SER A 409 -50.01 -11.50 -25.66
C SER A 409 -51.54 -11.42 -25.52
N ILE A 410 -52.31 -11.59 -26.58
CA ILE A 410 -53.78 -11.52 -26.58
C ILE A 410 -54.36 -12.88 -26.14
N LYS A 411 -53.77 -13.98 -26.54
CA LYS A 411 -54.24 -15.32 -26.17
C LYS A 411 -53.97 -15.72 -24.71
N GLN A 412 -53.00 -15.09 -24.07
CA GLN A 412 -52.56 -15.40 -22.71
C GLN A 412 -53.35 -14.67 -21.59
N SER A 413 -54.30 -13.82 -21.97
CA SER A 413 -55.29 -13.30 -20.97
C SER A 413 -56.16 -14.43 -20.39
N ALA A 414 -56.12 -15.65 -21.02
CA ALA A 414 -56.92 -16.79 -20.61
C ALA A 414 -56.10 -17.97 -20.00
N SER A 415 -54.73 -18.00 -20.09
CA SER A 415 -53.95 -19.08 -19.51
C SER A 415 -52.65 -18.61 -18.86
N ASN A 416 -52.65 -18.43 -17.56
CA ASN A 416 -51.65 -17.82 -16.72
C ASN A 416 -50.39 -18.69 -16.45
N LEU A 417 -50.08 -19.79 -17.19
CA LEU A 417 -49.18 -20.81 -16.64
C LEU A 417 -47.81 -21.02 -17.32
N THR A 418 -47.54 -20.49 -18.53
CA THR A 418 -46.31 -20.93 -19.24
C THR A 418 -45.29 -19.85 -19.65
N SER A 419 -45.68 -18.60 -19.74
CA SER A 419 -44.77 -17.55 -20.30
C SER A 419 -43.87 -16.79 -19.28
N GLY A 420 -43.95 -17.11 -18.00
CA GLY A 420 -43.17 -16.48 -16.92
C GLY A 420 -41.80 -17.16 -16.65
N ARG A 421 -41.59 -18.38 -17.13
CA ARG A 421 -40.40 -19.19 -16.73
C ARG A 421 -39.07 -18.56 -17.13
N ALA A 422 -38.92 -18.03 -18.33
CA ALA A 422 -37.65 -17.48 -18.81
C ALA A 422 -37.24 -16.19 -18.05
N THR A 423 -38.17 -15.27 -17.79
CA THR A 423 -37.94 -14.03 -17.04
C THR A 423 -37.69 -14.33 -15.55
N LEU A 424 -38.38 -15.33 -15.01
CA LEU A 424 -38.15 -15.80 -13.64
C LEU A 424 -36.76 -16.44 -13.49
N SER A 425 -36.34 -17.26 -14.45
CA SER A 425 -35.03 -17.90 -14.48
C SER A 425 -33.89 -16.88 -14.55
N LEU A 426 -34.06 -15.83 -15.36
CA LEU A 426 -33.05 -14.75 -15.45
C LEU A 426 -32.91 -13.98 -14.13
N ARG A 427 -34.01 -13.64 -13.45
CA ARG A 427 -34.00 -12.99 -12.12
C ARG A 427 -33.34 -13.86 -11.06
N HIS A 428 -33.66 -15.15 -11.05
CA HIS A 428 -33.04 -16.13 -10.16
C HIS A 428 -31.52 -16.23 -10.41
N ALA A 429 -31.10 -16.20 -11.68
CA ALA A 429 -29.67 -16.15 -12.03
C ALA A 429 -28.98 -14.90 -11.53
N PHE A 430 -29.62 -13.71 -11.63
CA PHE A 430 -29.05 -12.48 -11.06
C PHE A 430 -28.96 -12.55 -9.55
N VAL A 431 -29.98 -13.01 -8.83
CA VAL A 431 -29.96 -13.13 -7.37
C VAL A 431 -28.91 -14.16 -6.90
N GLY A 432 -28.84 -15.33 -7.55
CA GLY A 432 -27.81 -16.32 -7.27
C GLY A 432 -26.39 -15.80 -7.54
N GLY A 433 -26.20 -15.09 -8.67
CA GLY A 433 -24.95 -14.45 -9.01
C GLY A 433 -24.53 -13.34 -8.02
N GLN A 434 -25.47 -12.53 -7.58
CA GLN A 434 -25.23 -11.50 -6.56
C GLN A 434 -24.82 -12.12 -5.23
N MET A 435 -25.47 -13.20 -4.80
CA MET A 435 -25.08 -13.94 -3.60
C MET A 435 -23.69 -14.54 -3.75
N ALA A 436 -23.38 -15.11 -4.90
CA ALA A 436 -22.06 -15.67 -5.18
C ALA A 436 -20.94 -14.61 -5.07
N ILE A 437 -21.17 -13.46 -5.69
CA ILE A 437 -20.22 -12.33 -5.63
C ILE A 437 -20.09 -11.79 -4.19
N ALA A 438 -21.19 -11.63 -3.46
CA ALA A 438 -21.16 -11.17 -2.08
C ALA A 438 -20.38 -12.13 -1.17
N VAL A 439 -20.54 -13.45 -1.35
CA VAL A 439 -19.78 -14.47 -0.64
C VAL A 439 -18.29 -14.39 -0.96
N MET A 440 -17.91 -14.21 -2.23
CA MET A 440 -16.50 -14.03 -2.63
C MET A 440 -15.88 -12.80 -1.97
N LEU A 441 -16.56 -11.66 -1.97
CA LEU A 441 -16.09 -10.44 -1.32
C LEU A 441 -15.97 -10.61 0.21
N LEU A 442 -16.94 -11.27 0.83
CA LEU A 442 -16.91 -11.56 2.27
C LEU A 442 -15.74 -12.47 2.66
N ILE A 443 -15.47 -13.54 1.86
CA ILE A 443 -14.34 -14.42 2.11
C ILE A 443 -13.03 -13.65 1.98
N GLY A 444 -12.87 -12.87 0.91
CA GLY A 444 -11.68 -12.04 0.72
C GLY A 444 -11.45 -11.06 1.87
N ALA A 445 -12.48 -10.33 2.28
CA ALA A 445 -12.40 -9.42 3.42
C ALA A 445 -12.14 -10.16 4.74
N GLY A 446 -12.82 -11.28 5.00
CA GLY A 446 -12.65 -12.07 6.22
C GLY A 446 -11.24 -12.65 6.35
N LEU A 447 -10.64 -13.15 5.27
CA LEU A 447 -9.26 -13.62 5.24
C LEU A 447 -8.28 -12.49 5.55
N LEU A 448 -8.49 -11.29 4.97
CA LEU A 448 -7.63 -10.14 5.22
C LEU A 448 -7.79 -9.58 6.64
N VAL A 449 -9.01 -9.53 7.18
CA VAL A 449 -9.25 -9.14 8.58
C VAL A 449 -8.50 -10.09 9.53
N ARG A 450 -8.59 -11.38 9.29
CA ARG A 450 -7.88 -12.37 10.10
C ARG A 450 -6.37 -12.30 9.94
N SER A 451 -5.90 -12.12 8.71
CA SER A 451 -4.49 -11.90 8.41
C SER A 451 -3.96 -10.65 9.11
N PHE A 452 -4.72 -9.55 9.10
CA PHE A 452 -4.36 -8.33 9.80
C PHE A 452 -4.33 -8.54 11.32
N ALA A 453 -5.33 -9.23 11.88
CA ALA A 453 -5.34 -9.57 13.30
C ALA A 453 -4.10 -10.38 13.70
N ASN A 454 -3.69 -11.36 12.89
CA ASN A 454 -2.47 -12.13 13.15
C ASN A 454 -1.23 -11.23 13.17
N VAL A 455 -1.11 -10.28 12.23
CA VAL A 455 0.03 -9.34 12.18
C VAL A 455 0.06 -8.42 13.38
N THR A 456 -1.09 -7.91 13.83
CA THR A 456 -1.16 -7.01 15.00
C THR A 456 -0.80 -7.69 16.32
N HIS A 457 -0.89 -9.02 16.37
CA HIS A 457 -0.49 -9.83 17.53
C HIS A 457 0.94 -10.38 17.44
N LEU A 458 1.68 -10.07 16.38
CA LEU A 458 3.09 -10.47 16.30
C LEU A 458 3.92 -9.70 17.32
N ASP A 459 4.77 -10.43 18.03
CA ASP A 459 5.77 -9.84 18.90
C ASP A 459 6.86 -9.17 18.03
N PRO A 460 7.09 -7.85 18.13
CA PRO A 460 8.18 -7.20 17.42
C PRO A 460 9.56 -7.57 17.98
N GLY A 461 9.64 -8.30 19.09
CA GLY A 461 10.85 -8.68 19.79
C GLY A 461 11.37 -7.62 20.77
N PHE A 462 10.69 -6.49 20.88
CA PHE A 462 10.98 -5.39 21.80
C PHE A 462 9.68 -4.72 22.26
N GLU A 463 9.75 -3.90 23.30
CA GLU A 463 8.58 -3.22 23.86
C GLU A 463 8.49 -1.77 23.34
N PRO A 464 7.61 -1.45 22.36
CA PRO A 464 7.53 -0.13 21.75
C PRO A 464 6.83 0.92 22.64
N ALA A 465 6.01 0.49 23.61
CA ALA A 465 5.25 1.41 24.44
C ALA A 465 6.17 2.26 25.34
N ASN A 466 5.87 3.55 25.44
CA ASN A 466 6.64 4.50 26.26
C ASN A 466 8.14 4.51 25.92
N LEU A 467 8.45 4.37 24.63
CA LEU A 467 9.81 4.41 24.10
C LEU A 467 9.89 5.48 23.01
N VAL A 468 10.86 6.38 23.09
CA VAL A 468 11.18 7.34 22.03
C VAL A 468 12.58 7.06 21.50
N ALA A 469 12.77 7.30 20.21
CA ALA A 469 14.04 7.18 19.54
C ALA A 469 14.44 8.50 18.87
N GLY A 470 15.71 8.86 18.94
CA GLY A 470 16.23 10.10 18.38
C GLY A 470 17.52 9.87 17.60
N ILE A 471 17.55 10.31 16.34
CA ILE A 471 18.68 10.11 15.42
C ILE A 471 19.67 11.26 15.61
N ILE A 472 20.90 10.95 16.00
CA ILE A 472 22.00 11.89 16.17
C ILE A 472 23.11 11.52 15.19
N ASN A 473 23.60 12.51 14.44
CA ASN A 473 24.71 12.33 13.52
C ASN A 473 25.77 13.39 13.81
N LEU A 474 26.89 12.97 14.39
CA LEU A 474 27.99 13.86 14.75
C LEU A 474 28.79 14.23 13.50
N PRO A 475 29.02 15.55 13.25
CA PRO A 475 29.78 15.96 12.09
C PRO A 475 31.26 15.55 12.22
N PRO A 476 31.85 14.88 11.22
CA PRO A 476 33.24 14.45 11.25
C PRO A 476 34.24 15.64 11.39
N SER A 477 33.82 16.83 10.99
CA SER A 477 34.63 18.05 11.15
C SER A 477 34.89 18.42 12.61
N ARG A 478 33.98 18.09 13.54
CA ARG A 478 34.08 18.36 14.97
C ARG A 478 34.42 17.14 15.80
N TYR A 479 34.01 15.96 15.32
CA TYR A 479 34.20 14.67 16.01
C TYR A 479 34.94 13.70 15.10
N PRO A 480 36.21 14.01 14.72
CA PRO A 480 36.97 13.18 13.76
C PRO A 480 37.45 11.85 14.33
N GLN A 481 37.47 11.70 15.66
CA GLN A 481 38.00 10.52 16.35
C GLN A 481 36.87 9.73 17.03
N GLU A 482 36.96 8.41 16.98
CA GLU A 482 35.99 7.50 17.61
C GLU A 482 35.86 7.74 19.12
N GLU A 483 36.93 8.07 19.80
CA GLU A 483 36.93 8.37 21.22
C GLU A 483 36.15 9.66 21.56
N GLN A 484 36.17 10.64 20.66
CA GLN A 484 35.38 11.87 20.83
C GLN A 484 33.89 11.59 20.64
N GLN A 485 33.55 10.75 19.68
CA GLN A 485 32.19 10.30 19.43
C GLN A 485 31.64 9.52 20.63
N ALA A 486 32.40 8.55 21.14
CA ALA A 486 32.05 7.78 22.34
C ALA A 486 31.77 8.69 23.53
N ARG A 487 32.68 9.63 23.85
CA ARG A 487 32.51 10.59 24.96
C ARG A 487 31.28 11.47 24.82
N PHE A 488 30.95 11.90 23.60
CA PHE A 488 29.75 12.70 23.38
C PHE A 488 28.48 11.87 23.74
N PHE A 489 28.40 10.63 23.26
CA PHE A 489 27.23 9.79 23.52
C PHE A 489 27.15 9.32 24.97
N GLU A 490 28.28 9.07 25.63
CA GLU A 490 28.31 8.77 27.08
C GLU A 490 27.78 9.94 27.89
N GLU A 491 28.21 11.17 27.60
CA GLU A 491 27.75 12.37 28.29
C GLU A 491 26.29 12.68 27.99
N ALA A 492 25.85 12.52 26.72
CA ALA A 492 24.46 12.67 26.33
C ALA A 492 23.57 11.67 27.08
N LEU A 493 23.98 10.41 27.12
CA LEU A 493 23.28 9.35 27.85
C LEU A 493 23.17 9.66 29.34
N ARG A 494 24.25 10.04 29.97
CA ARG A 494 24.29 10.41 31.40
C ARG A 494 23.31 11.54 31.71
N ARG A 495 23.27 12.61 30.90
CA ARG A 495 22.35 13.73 31.09
C ARG A 495 20.90 13.36 30.88
N VAL A 496 20.61 12.57 29.84
CA VAL A 496 19.26 12.11 29.55
C VAL A 496 18.75 11.18 30.63
N GLN A 497 19.58 10.27 31.15
CA GLN A 497 19.22 9.39 32.27
C GLN A 497 18.88 10.15 33.57
N ALA A 498 19.46 11.35 33.75
CA ALA A 498 19.16 12.20 34.89
C ALA A 498 17.84 13.00 34.78
N LEU A 499 17.17 12.98 33.61
CA LEU A 499 15.92 13.69 33.40
C LEU A 499 14.77 13.05 34.21
N PRO A 500 13.88 13.85 34.80
CA PRO A 500 12.69 13.38 35.48
C PRO A 500 11.78 12.58 34.51
N GLY A 501 11.36 11.40 34.92
CA GLY A 501 10.46 10.55 34.10
C GLY A 501 11.20 9.60 33.16
N VAL A 502 12.52 9.67 33.02
CA VAL A 502 13.31 8.65 32.33
C VAL A 502 13.40 7.41 33.22
N VAL A 503 13.13 6.25 32.65
CA VAL A 503 13.26 4.94 33.28
C VAL A 503 14.61 4.35 32.95
N SER A 504 14.98 4.37 31.68
CA SER A 504 16.27 3.95 31.15
C SER A 504 16.53 4.64 29.82
N ALA A 505 17.78 4.75 29.42
CA ALA A 505 18.17 5.25 28.13
C ALA A 505 19.38 4.50 27.59
N SER A 506 19.50 4.40 26.29
CA SER A 506 20.58 3.70 25.60
C SER A 506 20.92 4.34 24.26
N VAL A 507 22.08 3.97 23.73
CA VAL A 507 22.55 4.39 22.42
C VAL A 507 22.81 3.16 21.57
N SER A 508 22.41 3.23 20.30
CA SER A 508 22.69 2.18 19.30
C SER A 508 22.90 2.79 17.91
N ASN A 509 23.55 2.08 16.99
CA ASN A 509 23.63 2.48 15.58
C ASN A 509 22.48 1.92 14.73
N SER A 510 21.58 1.18 15.33
CA SER A 510 20.46 0.48 14.67
C SER A 510 19.24 0.48 15.57
N VAL A 511 18.06 0.66 14.99
CA VAL A 511 16.78 0.60 15.71
C VAL A 511 15.80 -0.28 14.95
N PRO A 512 15.16 -1.25 15.62
CA PRO A 512 14.15 -2.09 15.03
C PRO A 512 13.02 -1.27 14.38
N MET A 513 12.41 -1.79 13.30
CA MET A 513 11.26 -1.21 12.59
C MET A 513 11.51 0.10 11.85
N THR A 514 12.70 0.72 11.96
CA THR A 514 13.00 2.02 11.31
C THR A 514 13.70 1.88 9.96
N GLY A 515 14.14 0.68 9.59
CA GLY A 515 15.01 0.47 8.43
C GLY A 515 16.47 0.95 8.64
N ILE A 516 16.76 1.56 9.78
CA ILE A 516 18.12 1.94 10.18
C ILE A 516 18.80 0.70 10.72
N ASN A 517 19.67 0.12 9.92
CA ASN A 517 20.39 -1.09 10.28
C ASN A 517 21.77 -1.14 9.60
N ASP A 518 22.66 -1.91 10.20
CA ASP A 518 23.98 -2.23 9.64
C ASP A 518 24.07 -3.74 9.43
N GLN A 519 24.07 -4.18 8.18
CA GLN A 519 24.19 -5.60 7.83
C GLN A 519 25.57 -5.92 7.31
N GLY A 520 26.05 -7.10 7.67
CA GLY A 520 27.31 -7.57 7.14
C GLY A 520 27.54 -9.07 7.30
N GLY A 521 28.43 -9.56 6.48
CA GLY A 521 28.90 -10.94 6.57
C GLY A 521 29.78 -11.16 7.81
N PHE A 522 29.72 -12.35 8.41
CA PHE A 522 30.58 -12.73 9.50
C PHE A 522 31.19 -14.12 9.30
N ARG A 523 32.24 -14.40 10.05
CA ARG A 523 32.91 -15.70 10.10
C ARG A 523 32.67 -16.35 11.45
N ILE A 524 32.58 -17.67 11.46
CA ILE A 524 32.50 -18.48 12.67
C ILE A 524 33.82 -19.19 12.85
N GLU A 525 34.39 -19.13 14.03
CA GLU A 525 35.65 -19.77 14.34
C GLU A 525 35.59 -21.28 14.08
N ASN A 526 36.64 -21.85 13.56
CA ASN A 526 36.76 -23.26 13.16
C ASN A 526 35.80 -23.74 12.08
N ARG A 527 35.12 -22.81 11.37
CA ARG A 527 34.38 -23.15 10.15
C ARG A 527 35.12 -22.57 8.92
N PRO A 528 35.28 -23.36 7.86
CA PRO A 528 35.88 -22.85 6.65
C PRO A 528 35.01 -21.71 6.06
N ASP A 529 35.67 -20.75 5.40
CA ASP A 529 34.93 -19.78 4.59
C ASP A 529 34.11 -20.53 3.53
N PRO A 530 32.85 -20.12 3.29
CA PRO A 530 31.96 -20.76 2.34
C PRO A 530 32.64 -20.92 0.98
N GLY A 531 32.54 -22.11 0.39
CA GLY A 531 33.07 -22.40 -0.93
C GLY A 531 32.39 -21.59 -2.05
N PRO A 532 32.85 -21.74 -3.31
CA PRO A 532 32.20 -21.10 -4.45
C PRO A 532 30.69 -21.39 -4.49
N GLY A 533 29.86 -20.37 -4.55
CA GLY A 533 28.38 -20.49 -4.60
C GLY A 533 27.67 -20.62 -3.25
N GLN A 534 28.37 -20.57 -2.14
CA GLN A 534 27.76 -20.52 -0.80
C GLN A 534 27.88 -19.10 -0.25
N GLN A 535 26.75 -18.56 0.27
CA GLN A 535 26.73 -17.25 0.91
C GLN A 535 27.39 -17.30 2.30
N ARG A 536 28.18 -16.28 2.63
CA ARG A 536 28.63 -16.07 4.01
C ARG A 536 27.43 -15.88 4.94
N PRO A 537 27.55 -16.32 6.21
CA PRO A 537 26.59 -15.92 7.23
C PRO A 537 26.45 -14.40 7.25
N VAL A 538 25.22 -13.89 7.18
CA VAL A 538 24.90 -12.46 7.23
C VAL A 538 24.05 -12.20 8.45
N ALA A 539 24.37 -11.14 9.17
CA ALA A 539 23.59 -10.67 10.30
C ALA A 539 23.48 -9.16 10.31
N ASN A 540 22.44 -8.65 10.95
CA ASN A 540 22.39 -7.27 11.40
C ASN A 540 23.36 -7.10 12.58
N ARG A 541 24.07 -5.97 12.62
CA ARG A 541 25.18 -5.72 13.56
C ARG A 541 24.90 -4.49 14.44
N PRO A 542 23.95 -4.55 15.35
CA PRO A 542 23.70 -3.43 16.25
C PRO A 542 24.91 -3.22 17.20
N HIS A 543 25.45 -2.02 17.23
CA HIS A 543 26.38 -1.60 18.26
C HIS A 543 25.58 -0.93 19.37
N VAL A 544 25.61 -1.45 20.59
CA VAL A 544 24.68 -1.07 21.63
C VAL A 544 25.38 -0.80 22.98
N THR A 545 24.88 0.16 23.74
CA THR A 545 25.29 0.36 25.14
C THR A 545 24.72 -0.75 26.04
N ALA A 546 25.27 -0.93 27.24
CA ALA A 546 24.88 -2.01 28.16
C ALA A 546 23.37 -1.98 28.49
N ASP A 547 22.80 -0.80 28.69
CA ASP A 547 21.38 -0.62 29.04
C ASP A 547 20.40 -0.84 27.85
N TYR A 548 20.90 -1.16 26.65
CA TYR A 548 20.07 -1.26 25.45
C TYR A 548 18.96 -2.30 25.57
N PHE A 549 19.28 -3.50 26.03
CA PHE A 549 18.34 -4.60 26.11
C PHE A 549 17.21 -4.29 27.11
N ASP A 550 17.54 -3.73 28.25
CA ASP A 550 16.57 -3.29 29.27
C ASP A 550 15.73 -2.11 28.73
N THR A 551 16.36 -1.13 28.07
CA THR A 551 15.67 0.02 27.49
C THR A 551 14.71 -0.41 26.40
N MET A 552 15.09 -1.35 25.54
CA MET A 552 14.24 -1.89 24.49
C MET A 552 13.26 -2.96 24.99
N GLY A 553 13.44 -3.52 26.17
CA GLY A 553 12.65 -4.62 26.68
C GLY A 553 12.92 -5.96 25.99
N ILE A 554 14.14 -6.17 25.49
CA ILE A 554 14.57 -7.39 24.80
C ILE A 554 14.92 -8.44 25.85
N ARG A 555 14.38 -9.65 25.71
CA ARG A 555 14.56 -10.72 26.72
C ARG A 555 15.87 -11.49 26.52
N LEU A 556 16.59 -11.72 27.62
CA LEU A 556 17.72 -12.66 27.66
C LEU A 556 17.18 -14.09 27.66
N ILE A 557 17.76 -14.94 26.82
CA ILE A 557 17.44 -16.36 26.72
C ILE A 557 18.51 -17.19 27.43
N GLN A 558 19.80 -16.86 27.22
CA GLN A 558 20.93 -17.60 27.81
C GLN A 558 22.13 -16.67 27.99
N GLY A 559 22.99 -16.96 28.97
CA GLY A 559 24.20 -16.17 29.22
C GLY A 559 23.93 -14.89 30.00
N ARG A 560 24.54 -13.77 29.57
CA ARG A 560 24.44 -12.46 30.23
C ARG A 560 24.28 -11.32 29.19
N PHE A 561 23.76 -10.21 29.63
CA PHE A 561 23.84 -8.93 28.91
C PHE A 561 25.25 -8.35 28.96
N PHE A 562 25.49 -7.31 28.15
CA PHE A 562 26.70 -6.49 28.30
C PHE A 562 26.68 -5.74 29.62
N ASP A 563 27.89 -5.52 30.17
CA ASP A 563 28.09 -4.76 31.39
C ASP A 563 29.36 -3.89 31.30
N GLU A 564 29.73 -3.22 32.39
CA GLU A 564 30.88 -2.30 32.44
C GLU A 564 32.24 -2.95 32.08
N ARG A 565 32.34 -4.28 32.21
CA ARG A 565 33.55 -5.04 31.80
C ARG A 565 33.75 -5.07 30.31
N ASP A 566 32.69 -4.89 29.52
CA ASP A 566 32.71 -4.95 28.07
C ASP A 566 33.09 -3.58 27.44
N SER A 567 34.01 -2.86 28.10
CA SER A 567 34.55 -1.55 27.71
C SER A 567 35.40 -1.62 26.43
N ALA A 568 35.85 -0.47 25.96
CA ALA A 568 36.73 -0.38 24.77
C ALA A 568 38.02 -1.19 24.89
N SER A 569 38.58 -1.31 26.12
CA SER A 569 39.78 -2.10 26.41
C SER A 569 39.45 -3.52 26.92
N GLY A 570 38.20 -3.87 27.08
CA GLY A 570 37.74 -5.19 27.54
C GLY A 570 37.94 -6.29 26.51
N ALA A 571 37.61 -7.52 26.91
CA ALA A 571 37.58 -8.64 25.98
C ALA A 571 36.56 -8.38 24.85
N ALA A 572 36.91 -8.72 23.61
CA ALA A 572 35.99 -8.59 22.50
C ALA A 572 34.85 -9.61 22.62
N VAL A 573 33.64 -9.13 22.87
CA VAL A 573 32.47 -9.96 23.10
C VAL A 573 31.34 -9.65 22.12
N ALA A 574 30.37 -10.57 22.01
CA ALA A 574 29.15 -10.40 21.25
C ALA A 574 27.97 -11.06 21.92
N ILE A 575 26.75 -10.55 21.65
CA ILE A 575 25.49 -11.20 21.98
C ILE A 575 24.80 -11.54 20.65
N VAL A 576 24.19 -12.71 20.55
CA VAL A 576 23.51 -13.16 19.31
C VAL A 576 22.02 -13.35 19.56
N SER A 577 21.20 -13.19 18.50
CA SER A 577 19.77 -13.54 18.59
C SER A 577 19.53 -15.05 18.53
N ASP A 578 18.40 -15.50 19.08
CA ASP A 578 17.94 -16.90 18.98
C ASP A 578 17.83 -17.36 17.52
N LEU A 579 17.38 -16.48 16.61
CA LEU A 579 17.38 -16.77 15.17
C LEU A 579 18.78 -17.00 14.61
N ALA A 580 19.79 -16.25 15.09
CA ALA A 580 21.19 -16.48 14.69
C ALA A 580 21.67 -17.85 15.17
N VAL A 581 21.27 -18.27 16.39
CA VAL A 581 21.57 -19.60 16.93
C VAL A 581 20.91 -20.70 16.09
N GLU A 582 19.63 -20.55 15.77
CA GLU A 582 18.89 -21.50 14.93
C GLU A 582 19.53 -21.69 13.54
N LEU A 583 19.95 -20.58 12.92
CA LEU A 583 20.54 -20.63 11.57
C LEU A 583 21.98 -21.10 11.52
N TYR A 584 22.79 -20.75 12.54
CA TYR A 584 24.24 -20.92 12.44
C TYR A 584 24.84 -21.87 13.50
N TRP A 585 24.12 -22.18 14.57
CA TRP A 585 24.54 -23.15 15.59
C TRP A 585 23.42 -24.15 15.93
N PRO A 586 22.77 -24.79 14.92
CA PRO A 586 21.68 -25.73 15.20
C PRO A 586 22.16 -26.87 16.10
N ASN A 587 21.49 -27.07 17.23
CA ASN A 587 21.80 -28.09 18.25
C ASN A 587 23.18 -27.94 18.93
N GLU A 588 23.77 -26.76 18.91
CA GLU A 588 25.04 -26.46 19.55
C GLU A 588 24.86 -25.32 20.57
N ASP A 589 25.55 -25.36 21.70
CA ASP A 589 25.62 -24.21 22.62
C ASP A 589 26.50 -23.10 21.98
N PRO A 590 25.93 -21.89 21.74
CA PRO A 590 26.71 -20.80 21.16
C PRO A 590 27.59 -20.06 22.18
N ILE A 591 27.31 -20.18 23.49
CA ILE A 591 28.07 -19.45 24.55
C ILE A 591 29.51 -19.93 24.58
N GLY A 592 30.46 -18.98 24.66
CA GLY A 592 31.91 -19.23 24.63
C GLY A 592 32.48 -19.47 23.23
N LYS A 593 31.64 -19.64 22.16
CA LYS A 593 32.13 -19.71 20.79
C LYS A 593 32.51 -18.32 20.29
N ARG A 594 33.33 -18.26 19.24
CA ARG A 594 33.80 -16.99 18.69
C ARG A 594 33.33 -16.78 17.26
N LEU A 595 33.03 -15.54 16.95
CA LEU A 595 32.69 -15.07 15.61
C LEU A 595 33.53 -13.80 15.27
N SER A 596 33.67 -13.50 13.98
CA SER A 596 34.35 -12.29 13.54
C SER A 596 33.53 -11.55 12.48
N MET A 597 33.28 -10.26 12.70
CA MET A 597 32.51 -9.37 11.82
C MET A 597 33.35 -8.26 11.19
N GLY A 598 34.62 -8.22 11.42
CA GLY A 598 35.48 -7.18 10.91
C GLY A 598 36.93 -7.60 10.86
N VAL A 599 37.73 -6.79 10.19
CA VAL A 599 39.18 -6.97 10.07
C VAL A 599 39.83 -5.67 10.52
N VAL A 600 40.71 -5.75 11.49
CA VAL A 600 41.53 -4.63 11.94
C VAL A 600 42.99 -4.96 11.59
N GLN A 601 43.64 -4.05 10.88
CA GLN A 601 45.02 -4.25 10.37
C GLN A 601 45.26 -5.60 9.65
N GLY A 602 44.24 -6.03 8.87
CA GLY A 602 44.31 -7.29 8.10
C GLY A 602 43.99 -8.55 8.90
N GLN A 603 43.76 -8.48 10.20
CA GLN A 603 43.45 -9.63 11.07
C GLN A 603 41.97 -9.62 11.49
N PRO A 604 41.28 -10.77 11.51
CA PRO A 604 39.91 -10.86 12.01
C PRO A 604 39.86 -10.57 13.51
N VAL A 605 38.91 -9.72 13.92
CA VAL A 605 38.60 -9.49 15.33
C VAL A 605 37.64 -10.56 15.81
N TRP A 606 38.15 -11.49 16.60
CA TRP A 606 37.36 -12.59 17.17
C TRP A 606 36.66 -12.14 18.45
N ARG A 607 35.33 -12.27 18.49
CA ARG A 607 34.45 -11.92 19.60
C ARG A 607 33.84 -13.16 20.21
N GLU A 608 33.90 -13.30 21.53
CA GLU A 608 33.27 -14.39 22.25
C GLU A 608 31.78 -14.12 22.45
N ILE A 609 30.94 -15.12 22.20
CA ILE A 609 29.51 -15.04 22.43
C ILE A 609 29.25 -15.21 23.93
N VAL A 610 28.71 -14.16 24.59
CA VAL A 610 28.46 -14.13 26.02
C VAL A 610 26.98 -14.22 26.38
N GLY A 611 26.08 -14.03 25.41
CA GLY A 611 24.63 -14.07 25.62
C GLY A 611 23.85 -14.38 24.36
N VAL A 612 22.63 -14.86 24.57
CA VAL A 612 21.61 -15.07 23.54
C VAL A 612 20.36 -14.32 23.93
N VAL A 613 19.82 -13.51 23.01
CA VAL A 613 18.61 -12.70 23.21
C VAL A 613 17.55 -13.06 22.20
N HIS A 614 16.31 -12.65 22.47
CA HIS A 614 15.22 -12.80 21.52
C HIS A 614 15.41 -11.90 20.29
N ALA A 615 15.16 -12.44 19.08
CA ALA A 615 15.34 -11.70 17.81
C ALA A 615 14.31 -10.59 17.66
N THR A 616 14.74 -9.43 17.12
CA THR A 616 13.87 -8.30 16.83
C THR A 616 13.50 -8.23 15.35
N ARG A 617 12.47 -7.43 14.99
CA ARG A 617 12.02 -7.21 13.61
C ARG A 617 12.47 -5.86 13.11
N HIS A 618 13.27 -5.82 12.05
CA HIS A 618 13.89 -4.58 11.56
C HIS A 618 13.15 -3.87 10.43
N PHE A 619 12.46 -4.60 9.56
CA PHE A 619 11.85 -4.07 8.32
C PHE A 619 10.32 -4.11 8.29
N GLY A 620 9.69 -4.14 9.46
CA GLY A 620 8.26 -4.31 9.60
C GLY A 620 7.89 -5.68 10.16
N LEU A 621 6.68 -5.80 10.71
CA LEU A 621 6.24 -7.01 11.42
C LEU A 621 6.18 -8.25 10.53
N GLU A 622 5.95 -8.09 9.24
CA GLU A 622 5.78 -9.17 8.27
C GLU A 622 7.07 -9.54 7.55
N ALA A 623 8.08 -8.67 7.61
CA ALA A 623 9.34 -8.92 6.96
C ALA A 623 10.05 -10.13 7.55
N ARG A 624 10.85 -10.79 6.73
CA ARG A 624 11.71 -11.87 7.20
C ARG A 624 12.63 -11.34 8.31
N GLN A 625 12.64 -12.00 9.44
CA GLN A 625 13.59 -11.69 10.50
C GLN A 625 15.02 -11.94 10.03
N LEU A 626 15.93 -11.10 10.48
CA LEU A 626 17.36 -11.24 10.26
C LEU A 626 18.02 -11.81 11.53
N ALA A 627 19.07 -12.59 11.34
CA ALA A 627 19.99 -12.89 12.42
C ALA A 627 20.63 -11.59 12.93
N GLU A 628 20.86 -11.48 14.23
CA GLU A 628 21.47 -10.32 14.86
C GLU A 628 22.69 -10.71 15.65
N VAL A 629 23.74 -9.89 15.55
CA VAL A 629 24.96 -9.99 16.33
C VAL A 629 25.26 -8.64 16.94
N TYR A 630 24.95 -8.47 18.20
CA TYR A 630 25.16 -7.25 18.96
C TYR A 630 26.61 -7.12 19.39
N ILE A 631 27.12 -5.90 19.32
CA ILE A 631 28.50 -5.53 19.70
C ILE A 631 28.42 -4.41 20.76
N PRO A 632 29.26 -4.42 21.82
CA PRO A 632 29.31 -3.32 22.76
C PRO A 632 29.68 -2.01 22.05
N TYR A 633 28.89 -0.95 22.21
CA TYR A 633 29.12 0.36 21.59
C TYR A 633 30.51 0.93 21.91
N PRO A 634 31.05 0.83 23.15
CA PRO A 634 32.41 1.31 23.44
C PRO A 634 33.53 0.61 22.65
N GLN A 635 33.29 -0.63 22.16
CA GLN A 635 34.25 -1.39 21.35
C GLN A 635 34.20 -1.07 19.85
N SER A 636 33.20 -0.33 19.40
CA SER A 636 33.01 0.08 18.00
C SER A 636 32.11 1.31 17.93
N PRO A 637 32.60 2.48 18.38
CA PRO A 637 31.84 3.71 18.33
C PRO A 637 31.49 4.13 16.91
N SER A 638 30.43 4.94 16.76
CA SER A 638 29.98 5.48 15.48
C SER A 638 29.54 6.92 15.64
N ALA A 639 29.87 7.76 14.65
CA ALA A 639 29.36 9.13 14.58
C ALA A 639 27.83 9.18 14.39
N PHE A 640 27.27 8.17 13.77
CA PHE A 640 25.82 7.98 13.63
C PHE A 640 25.32 7.07 14.73
N ALA A 641 24.41 7.57 15.56
CA ALA A 641 23.77 6.75 16.57
C ALA A 641 22.33 7.20 16.84
N VAL A 642 21.56 6.31 17.43
CA VAL A 642 20.19 6.56 17.84
C VAL A 642 20.12 6.48 19.35
N LEU A 643 19.70 7.57 19.97
CA LEU A 643 19.38 7.65 21.39
C LEU A 643 17.98 7.08 21.60
N THR A 644 17.85 6.01 22.35
CA THR A 644 16.55 5.45 22.76
C THR A 644 16.30 5.72 24.23
N VAL A 645 15.08 6.14 24.57
CA VAL A 645 14.70 6.54 25.92
C VAL A 645 13.37 5.92 26.31
N ARG A 646 13.36 5.09 27.33
CA ARG A 646 12.15 4.59 27.99
C ARG A 646 11.73 5.57 29.06
N TYR A 647 10.47 5.99 29.01
CA TYR A 647 10.01 7.08 29.85
C TYR A 647 8.67 6.80 30.52
N ARG A 648 8.29 7.64 31.49
CA ARG A 648 6.95 7.73 32.06
C ARG A 648 6.41 9.12 31.82
N GLY A 649 5.13 9.22 31.39
CA GLY A 649 4.48 10.50 31.18
C GLY A 649 4.21 10.80 29.70
N ASP A 650 4.36 12.05 29.29
CA ASP A 650 4.05 12.55 27.95
C ASP A 650 5.25 12.48 27.02
N ALA A 651 5.05 11.91 25.82
CA ALA A 651 6.09 11.70 24.82
C ALA A 651 6.69 13.04 24.32
N ASP A 652 5.82 14.01 24.04
CA ASP A 652 6.28 15.28 23.48
C ASP A 652 7.09 16.09 24.50
N GLN A 653 6.75 16.00 25.78
CA GLN A 653 7.54 16.61 26.85
C GLN A 653 8.90 15.94 26.95
N MET A 654 8.96 14.62 26.89
CA MET A 654 10.21 13.86 26.93
C MET A 654 11.09 14.21 25.73
N ILE A 655 10.55 14.24 24.52
CA ILE A 655 11.26 14.62 23.32
C ILE A 655 11.87 16.03 23.45
N ARG A 656 11.07 17.00 23.92
CA ARG A 656 11.58 18.37 24.15
C ARG A 656 12.67 18.43 25.20
N ALA A 657 12.57 17.63 26.26
CA ALA A 657 13.59 17.57 27.32
C ALA A 657 14.89 16.96 26.79
N CYS A 658 14.83 15.83 26.10
CA CYS A 658 15.99 15.19 25.48
C CYS A 658 16.70 16.13 24.49
N ARG A 659 15.93 16.81 23.61
CA ARG A 659 16.50 17.80 22.68
C ARG A 659 17.21 18.94 23.37
N ARG A 660 16.71 19.43 24.49
CA ARG A 660 17.37 20.49 25.27
C ARG A 660 18.67 20.01 25.89
N GLU A 661 18.69 18.80 26.46
CA GLU A 661 19.90 18.26 27.08
C GLU A 661 21.01 18.00 26.06
N VAL A 662 20.67 17.34 24.95
CA VAL A 662 21.62 17.09 23.87
C VAL A 662 22.07 18.39 23.21
N GLY A 663 21.15 19.33 22.98
CA GLY A 663 21.46 20.65 22.44
C GLY A 663 22.34 21.52 23.39
N SER A 664 22.32 21.26 24.70
CA SER A 664 23.22 21.91 25.64
C SER A 664 24.67 21.43 25.57
N LEU A 665 24.86 20.18 25.07
CA LEU A 665 26.19 19.62 24.79
C LEU A 665 26.76 20.16 23.48
N ASP A 666 25.94 20.18 22.44
CA ASP A 666 26.27 20.72 21.13
C ASP A 666 25.05 21.43 20.53
N PRO A 667 25.04 22.76 20.41
CA PRO A 667 23.93 23.51 19.84
C PRO A 667 23.57 23.10 18.41
N GLU A 668 24.50 22.56 17.64
CA GLU A 668 24.22 22.03 16.29
C GLU A 668 23.39 20.73 16.33
N GLN A 669 23.35 20.03 17.47
CA GLN A 669 22.54 18.83 17.65
C GLN A 669 21.16 19.11 18.30
N ALA A 670 20.82 20.36 18.58
CA ALA A 670 19.57 20.71 19.26
C ALA A 670 18.30 20.33 18.46
N GLY A 671 18.40 20.25 17.14
CA GLY A 671 17.30 19.98 16.22
C GLY A 671 17.18 18.52 15.76
N PHE A 672 17.83 17.54 16.38
CA PHE A 672 17.80 16.16 15.91
C PHE A 672 16.38 15.55 15.93
N ALA A 673 16.11 14.68 14.93
CA ALA A 673 14.80 14.04 14.79
C ALA A 673 14.57 13.05 15.93
N MET A 674 13.45 13.20 16.65
CA MET A 674 12.98 12.21 17.63
C MET A 674 11.51 11.86 17.38
N PHE A 675 11.17 10.62 17.61
CA PHE A 675 9.83 10.07 17.39
C PHE A 675 9.49 8.94 18.38
N PRO A 676 8.20 8.75 18.71
CA PRO A 676 7.74 7.63 19.51
C PRO A 676 7.82 6.32 18.73
N MET A 677 8.26 5.23 19.35
CA MET A 677 8.41 3.92 18.71
C MET A 677 7.08 3.22 18.42
N ASP A 678 6.04 3.50 19.20
CA ASP A 678 4.68 3.03 18.91
C ASP A 678 4.12 3.61 17.61
N SER A 679 4.47 4.86 17.27
CA SER A 679 4.11 5.47 15.99
C SER A 679 4.79 4.76 14.81
N VAL A 680 6.03 4.32 14.98
CA VAL A 680 6.76 3.55 13.94
C VAL A 680 6.08 2.21 13.69
N VAL A 681 5.74 1.47 14.76
CA VAL A 681 5.03 0.19 14.65
C VAL A 681 3.65 0.40 14.00
N SER A 682 2.90 1.43 14.42
CA SER A 682 1.56 1.70 13.87
C SER A 682 1.63 2.11 12.39
N THR A 683 2.66 2.87 12.00
CA THR A 683 2.88 3.28 10.59
C THR A 683 3.21 2.07 9.72
N SER A 684 4.02 1.13 10.21
CA SER A 684 4.35 -0.10 9.45
C SER A 684 3.11 -0.95 9.14
N GLN A 685 2.04 -0.86 9.95
CA GLN A 685 0.77 -1.55 9.76
C GLN A 685 -0.25 -0.74 8.96
N ALA A 686 -0.03 0.56 8.74
CA ALA A 686 -1.03 1.48 8.21
C ALA A 686 -1.55 1.06 6.83
N ARG A 687 -0.66 0.62 5.95
CA ARG A 687 -1.01 0.14 4.59
C ARG A 687 -1.95 -1.06 4.64
N ARG A 688 -1.65 -2.05 5.46
CA ARG A 688 -2.48 -3.25 5.59
C ARG A 688 -3.81 -2.96 6.27
N ARG A 689 -3.80 -2.12 7.31
CA ARG A 689 -5.02 -1.63 7.97
C ARG A 689 -5.95 -0.94 6.96
N PHE A 690 -5.40 -0.07 6.13
CA PHE A 690 -6.17 0.64 5.09
C PHE A 690 -6.77 -0.32 4.05
N GLN A 691 -5.98 -1.26 3.53
CA GLN A 691 -6.46 -2.27 2.57
C GLN A 691 -7.57 -3.13 3.17
N THR A 692 -7.38 -3.62 4.41
CA THR A 692 -8.35 -4.43 5.12
C THR A 692 -9.64 -3.65 5.37
N LEU A 693 -9.55 -2.38 5.78
CA LEU A 693 -10.70 -1.50 6.00
C LEU A 693 -11.51 -1.30 4.71
N LEU A 694 -10.85 -0.96 3.60
CA LEU A 694 -11.54 -0.75 2.31
C LEU A 694 -12.24 -2.01 1.83
N LEU A 695 -11.57 -3.16 1.88
CA LEU A 695 -12.19 -4.42 1.45
C LEU A 695 -13.33 -4.85 2.37
N THR A 696 -13.24 -4.55 3.67
CA THR A 696 -14.34 -4.79 4.62
C THR A 696 -15.55 -3.90 4.28
N ILE A 697 -15.31 -2.61 3.97
CA ILE A 697 -16.38 -1.69 3.54
C ILE A 697 -17.00 -2.20 2.23
N PHE A 698 -16.20 -2.64 1.26
CA PHE A 698 -16.70 -3.16 -0.01
C PHE A 698 -17.49 -4.46 0.18
N ALA A 699 -17.04 -5.35 1.06
CA ALA A 699 -17.78 -6.56 1.40
C ALA A 699 -19.12 -6.24 2.07
N ALA A 700 -19.14 -5.30 3.01
CA ALA A 700 -20.37 -4.84 3.67
C ALA A 700 -21.36 -4.22 2.66
N LEU A 701 -20.85 -3.36 1.75
CA LEU A 701 -21.67 -2.80 0.65
C LEU A 701 -22.18 -3.90 -0.28
N GLY A 702 -21.35 -4.87 -0.60
CA GLY A 702 -21.72 -6.02 -1.43
C GLY A 702 -22.85 -6.84 -0.81
N VAL A 703 -22.75 -7.14 0.48
CA VAL A 703 -23.80 -7.83 1.25
C VAL A 703 -25.08 -7.01 1.30
N PHE A 704 -24.98 -5.72 1.55
CA PHE A 704 -26.12 -4.80 1.58
C PHE A 704 -26.83 -4.75 0.23
N LEU A 705 -26.09 -4.65 -0.87
CA LEU A 705 -26.63 -4.67 -2.22
C LEU A 705 -27.28 -6.04 -2.55
N ALA A 706 -26.66 -7.14 -2.15
CA ALA A 706 -27.24 -8.47 -2.31
C ALA A 706 -28.53 -8.62 -1.52
N ALA A 707 -28.58 -8.14 -0.28
CA ALA A 707 -29.78 -8.16 0.57
C ALA A 707 -30.92 -7.37 -0.06
N ILE A 708 -30.65 -6.17 -0.62
CA ILE A 708 -31.66 -5.37 -1.34
C ILE A 708 -32.16 -6.12 -2.57
N GLY A 709 -31.28 -6.74 -3.35
CA GLY A 709 -31.63 -7.51 -4.54
C GLY A 709 -32.53 -8.71 -4.20
N ILE A 710 -32.18 -9.47 -3.19
CA ILE A 710 -32.97 -10.60 -2.69
C ILE A 710 -34.35 -10.12 -2.23
N TYR A 711 -34.36 -9.07 -1.38
CA TYR A 711 -35.61 -8.48 -0.89
C TYR A 711 -36.53 -8.03 -2.03
N ALA A 712 -36.01 -7.30 -3.02
CA ALA A 712 -36.78 -6.78 -4.14
C ALA A 712 -37.39 -7.90 -5.00
N VAL A 713 -36.62 -8.96 -5.31
CA VAL A 713 -37.11 -10.10 -6.08
C VAL A 713 -38.12 -10.91 -5.29
N THR A 714 -37.88 -11.17 -4.01
CA THR A 714 -38.83 -11.89 -3.14
C THR A 714 -40.14 -11.12 -2.99
N ALA A 715 -40.08 -9.80 -2.72
CA ALA A 715 -41.27 -8.95 -2.60
C ALA A 715 -42.09 -8.95 -3.89
N TYR A 716 -41.41 -8.88 -5.04
CA TYR A 716 -42.07 -8.97 -6.32
C TYR A 716 -42.71 -10.35 -6.55
N ASN A 717 -42.04 -11.45 -6.24
CA ASN A 717 -42.59 -12.82 -6.37
C ASN A 717 -43.79 -13.01 -5.48
N VAL A 718 -43.80 -12.45 -4.26
CA VAL A 718 -44.95 -12.44 -3.34
C VAL A 718 -46.10 -11.65 -3.92
N SER A 719 -45.86 -10.44 -4.44
CA SER A 719 -46.91 -9.59 -5.03
C SER A 719 -47.60 -10.28 -6.23
N ARG A 720 -46.91 -11.02 -7.05
CA ARG A 720 -47.54 -11.82 -8.17
C ARG A 720 -48.36 -12.98 -7.71
N ARG A 721 -48.11 -13.55 -6.54
CA ARG A 721 -48.82 -14.67 -5.94
C ARG A 721 -49.88 -14.27 -4.90
N THR A 722 -50.14 -12.97 -4.78
CA THR A 722 -51.08 -12.44 -3.74
C THR A 722 -52.43 -13.14 -3.79
N ARG A 723 -52.99 -13.35 -4.99
CA ARG A 723 -54.24 -14.06 -5.16
C ARG A 723 -54.16 -15.55 -4.78
N GLU A 724 -53.10 -16.24 -5.15
CA GLU A 724 -52.82 -17.65 -4.76
C GLU A 724 -52.67 -17.77 -3.24
N ILE A 725 -51.90 -16.84 -2.65
CA ILE A 725 -51.68 -16.79 -1.20
C ILE A 725 -53.00 -16.46 -0.47
N GLY A 726 -53.74 -15.47 -0.96
CA GLY A 726 -55.06 -15.12 -0.40
C GLY A 726 -56.07 -16.27 -0.44
N LEU A 727 -56.09 -17.01 -1.55
CA LEU A 727 -56.95 -18.21 -1.70
C LEU A 727 -56.55 -19.30 -0.68
N ARG A 728 -55.27 -19.55 -0.49
CA ARG A 728 -54.78 -20.54 0.50
C ARG A 728 -55.10 -20.11 1.95
N LEU A 729 -54.93 -18.82 2.27
CA LEU A 729 -55.31 -18.30 3.58
C LEU A 729 -56.84 -18.39 3.79
N ALA A 730 -57.64 -18.09 2.78
CA ALA A 730 -59.11 -18.26 2.81
C ALA A 730 -59.56 -19.72 3.00
N LEU A 731 -58.74 -20.68 2.49
CA LEU A 731 -58.96 -22.11 2.67
C LEU A 731 -58.38 -22.67 3.99
N GLY A 732 -57.91 -21.82 4.88
CA GLY A 732 -57.45 -22.19 6.25
C GLY A 732 -55.95 -22.49 6.38
N ALA A 733 -55.13 -22.14 5.39
CA ALA A 733 -53.68 -22.29 5.53
C ALA A 733 -53.11 -21.35 6.63
N GLN A 734 -52.28 -21.89 7.50
CA GLN A 734 -51.66 -21.08 8.53
C GLN A 734 -50.63 -20.09 7.93
N PRO A 735 -50.49 -18.87 8.51
CA PRO A 735 -49.47 -17.89 8.05
C PRO A 735 -48.03 -18.44 8.01
N SER A 736 -47.68 -19.34 8.93
CA SER A 736 -46.37 -20.03 8.98
C SER A 736 -46.10 -20.88 7.73
N ASN A 737 -47.14 -21.51 7.16
CA ASN A 737 -47.01 -22.32 5.93
C ASN A 737 -46.71 -21.44 4.72
N VAL A 738 -47.30 -20.23 4.66
CA VAL A 738 -47.02 -19.24 3.61
C VAL A 738 -45.58 -18.78 3.70
N ILE A 739 -45.14 -18.39 4.91
CA ILE A 739 -43.75 -17.96 5.15
C ILE A 739 -42.75 -19.08 4.76
N ARG A 740 -43.01 -20.32 5.20
CA ARG A 740 -42.15 -21.49 4.88
C ARG A 740 -42.10 -21.74 3.38
N MET A 741 -43.18 -21.61 2.65
CA MET A 741 -43.24 -21.77 1.19
C MET A 741 -42.38 -20.72 0.48
N VAL A 742 -42.44 -19.45 0.88
CA VAL A 742 -41.64 -18.38 0.31
C VAL A 742 -40.15 -18.63 0.62
N LEU A 743 -39.83 -18.92 1.89
CA LEU A 743 -38.47 -19.21 2.31
C LEU A 743 -37.84 -20.38 1.55
N THR A 744 -38.54 -21.53 1.43
CA THR A 744 -37.98 -22.72 0.80
C THR A 744 -37.73 -22.54 -0.69
N SER A 745 -38.54 -21.73 -1.39
CA SER A 745 -38.35 -21.46 -2.83
C SER A 745 -37.15 -20.61 -3.11
N GLU A 746 -36.93 -19.57 -2.29
CA GLU A 746 -35.82 -18.61 -2.49
C GLU A 746 -34.50 -19.15 -1.94
N LEU A 747 -34.51 -19.84 -0.78
CA LEU A 747 -33.30 -20.38 -0.16
C LEU A 747 -32.58 -21.41 -1.04
N ARG A 748 -33.28 -22.13 -1.92
CA ARG A 748 -32.63 -23.05 -2.90
C ARG A 748 -31.73 -22.28 -3.87
N ILE A 749 -32.19 -21.15 -4.38
CA ILE A 749 -31.45 -20.33 -5.34
C ILE A 749 -30.25 -19.69 -4.64
N LEU A 750 -30.47 -19.19 -3.41
CA LEU A 750 -29.43 -18.59 -2.60
C LEU A 750 -28.37 -19.62 -2.19
N ALA A 751 -28.76 -20.86 -1.89
CA ALA A 751 -27.81 -21.95 -1.61
C ALA A 751 -26.92 -22.24 -2.82
N ILE A 752 -27.48 -22.27 -4.05
CA ILE A 752 -26.71 -22.39 -5.28
C ILE A 752 -25.73 -21.22 -5.42
N GLY A 753 -26.19 -19.99 -5.14
CA GLY A 753 -25.34 -18.79 -5.14
C GLY A 753 -24.20 -18.87 -4.12
N ILE A 754 -24.47 -19.35 -2.90
CA ILE A 754 -23.44 -19.54 -1.86
C ILE A 754 -22.41 -20.57 -2.33
N VAL A 755 -22.86 -21.71 -2.86
CA VAL A 755 -21.93 -22.75 -3.37
C VAL A 755 -21.08 -22.22 -4.52
N ALA A 756 -21.69 -21.51 -5.47
CA ALA A 756 -20.95 -20.86 -6.57
C ALA A 756 -19.94 -19.82 -6.05
N GLY A 757 -20.32 -19.04 -5.04
CA GLY A 757 -19.43 -18.09 -4.39
C GLY A 757 -18.25 -18.74 -3.66
N LEU A 758 -18.48 -19.87 -3.00
CA LEU A 758 -17.42 -20.67 -2.38
C LEU A 758 -16.44 -21.22 -3.43
N ILE A 759 -16.96 -21.78 -4.53
CA ILE A 759 -16.12 -22.26 -5.64
C ILE A 759 -15.29 -21.11 -6.22
N GLY A 760 -15.92 -19.96 -6.45
CA GLY A 760 -15.23 -18.76 -6.93
C GLY A 760 -14.16 -18.26 -5.96
N ALA A 761 -14.43 -18.28 -4.65
CA ALA A 761 -13.46 -17.89 -3.62
C ALA A 761 -12.26 -18.86 -3.57
N VAL A 762 -12.51 -20.18 -3.72
CA VAL A 762 -11.43 -21.17 -3.82
C VAL A 762 -10.58 -20.93 -5.07
N ALA A 763 -11.19 -20.63 -6.21
CA ALA A 763 -10.45 -20.30 -7.44
C ALA A 763 -9.59 -19.04 -7.30
N LEU A 764 -10.06 -18.03 -6.55
CA LEU A 764 -9.33 -16.79 -6.28
C LEU A 764 -8.33 -16.91 -5.11
N SER A 765 -8.33 -18.01 -4.36
CA SER A 765 -7.51 -18.17 -3.15
C SER A 765 -6.02 -18.00 -3.41
N ASN A 766 -5.50 -18.45 -4.56
CA ASN A 766 -4.10 -18.30 -4.94
C ASN A 766 -3.71 -16.83 -5.19
N VAL A 767 -4.61 -16.02 -5.71
CA VAL A 767 -4.38 -14.57 -5.89
C VAL A 767 -4.34 -13.88 -4.54
N LEU A 768 -5.20 -14.28 -3.61
CA LEU A 768 -5.26 -13.74 -2.27
C LEU A 768 -4.07 -14.19 -1.40
N ALA A 769 -3.48 -15.36 -1.68
CA ALA A 769 -2.37 -15.92 -0.91
C ALA A 769 -1.19 -14.94 -0.76
N ALA A 770 -0.91 -14.15 -1.81
CA ALA A 770 0.14 -13.12 -1.78
C ALA A 770 -0.10 -11.97 -0.77
N PHE A 771 -1.35 -11.82 -0.31
CA PHE A 771 -1.75 -10.78 0.65
C PHE A 771 -2.01 -11.32 2.06
N LEU A 772 -1.92 -12.65 2.25
CA LEU A 772 -2.21 -13.29 3.51
C LEU A 772 -0.92 -13.52 4.32
N PHE A 773 -0.99 -13.25 5.60
CA PHE A 773 0.07 -13.55 6.55
C PHE A 773 -0.47 -14.43 7.68
N GLY A 774 0.16 -15.58 7.90
CA GLY A 774 -0.22 -16.49 8.97
C GLY A 774 -1.63 -17.10 8.87
N VAL A 775 -2.26 -17.02 7.67
CA VAL A 775 -3.58 -17.57 7.39
C VAL A 775 -3.50 -18.39 6.11
N THR A 776 -4.02 -19.59 6.13
CA THR A 776 -4.15 -20.39 4.92
C THR A 776 -5.24 -19.82 4.01
N PRO A 777 -5.08 -19.81 2.67
CA PRO A 777 -6.10 -19.30 1.74
C PRO A 777 -7.46 -20.01 1.86
N LEU A 778 -7.47 -21.22 2.41
CA LEU A 778 -8.67 -22.04 2.67
C LEU A 778 -8.99 -22.12 4.17
N ASP A 779 -8.95 -21.01 4.86
CA ASP A 779 -9.20 -20.95 6.30
C ASP A 779 -10.63 -21.35 6.66
N ARG A 780 -10.77 -22.51 7.32
CA ARG A 780 -12.05 -23.14 7.65
C ARG A 780 -12.96 -22.23 8.50
N ILE A 781 -12.38 -21.44 9.40
CA ILE A 781 -13.16 -20.59 10.31
C ILE A 781 -13.76 -19.44 9.52
N THR A 782 -12.96 -18.78 8.67
CA THR A 782 -13.46 -17.69 7.81
C THR A 782 -14.56 -18.19 6.88
N PHE A 783 -14.37 -19.34 6.22
CA PHE A 783 -15.37 -19.90 5.34
C PHE A 783 -16.68 -20.24 6.08
N ALA A 784 -16.59 -20.88 7.25
CA ALA A 784 -17.76 -21.21 8.06
C ALA A 784 -18.53 -19.95 8.53
N LEU A 785 -17.80 -18.92 9.01
CA LEU A 785 -18.39 -17.67 9.44
C LEU A 785 -19.10 -16.94 8.28
N VAL A 786 -18.47 -16.90 7.11
CA VAL A 786 -19.05 -16.26 5.91
C VAL A 786 -20.31 -16.99 5.47
N ILE A 787 -20.33 -18.33 5.49
CA ILE A 787 -21.53 -19.11 5.18
C ILE A 787 -22.64 -18.76 6.17
N ALA A 788 -22.34 -18.68 7.48
CA ALA A 788 -23.31 -18.33 8.49
C ALA A 788 -23.89 -16.91 8.28
N VAL A 789 -23.04 -15.92 7.98
CA VAL A 789 -23.46 -14.54 7.67
C VAL A 789 -24.30 -14.49 6.39
N ALA A 790 -23.87 -15.17 5.32
CA ALA A 790 -24.60 -15.21 4.06
C ALA A 790 -26.00 -15.85 4.23
N MET A 791 -26.10 -16.93 5.00
CA MET A 791 -27.37 -17.58 5.33
C MET A 791 -28.26 -16.66 6.18
N LEU A 792 -27.71 -15.98 7.17
CA LEU A 792 -28.44 -15.03 7.99
C LEU A 792 -29.05 -13.92 7.13
N VAL A 793 -28.25 -13.32 6.24
CA VAL A 793 -28.70 -12.27 5.31
C VAL A 793 -29.76 -12.79 4.35
N ALA A 794 -29.58 -13.99 3.80
CA ALA A 794 -30.54 -14.63 2.93
C ALA A 794 -31.89 -14.83 3.62
N VAL A 795 -31.87 -15.36 4.83
CA VAL A 795 -33.10 -15.58 5.64
C VAL A 795 -33.74 -14.24 6.00
N ALA A 796 -32.99 -13.26 6.47
CA ALA A 796 -33.51 -11.95 6.85
C ALA A 796 -34.17 -11.22 5.66
N ALA A 797 -33.51 -11.22 4.50
CA ALA A 797 -33.99 -10.54 3.30
C ALA A 797 -35.26 -11.21 2.69
N THR A 798 -35.41 -12.53 2.90
CA THR A 798 -36.60 -13.27 2.42
C THR A 798 -37.74 -13.31 3.44
N TYR A 799 -37.43 -13.26 4.73
CA TYR A 799 -38.43 -13.32 5.80
C TYR A 799 -39.35 -12.09 5.82
N LEU A 800 -38.82 -10.87 5.63
CA LEU A 800 -39.58 -9.63 5.67
C LEU A 800 -40.72 -9.58 4.62
N PRO A 801 -40.47 -9.89 3.33
CA PRO A 801 -41.57 -10.01 2.34
C PRO A 801 -42.50 -11.16 2.64
N GLY A 802 -41.98 -12.32 3.10
CA GLY A 802 -42.77 -13.48 3.49
C GLY A 802 -43.77 -13.17 4.63
N ARG A 803 -43.36 -12.42 5.65
CA ARG A 803 -44.20 -11.96 6.73
C ARG A 803 -45.30 -11.00 6.26
N ARG A 804 -44.95 -10.08 5.33
CA ARG A 804 -45.96 -9.17 4.72
C ARG A 804 -46.99 -9.97 3.91
N ALA A 805 -46.55 -11.01 3.19
CA ALA A 805 -47.45 -11.91 2.45
C ALA A 805 -48.44 -12.64 3.37
N ALA A 806 -47.98 -13.11 4.51
CA ALA A 806 -48.79 -13.82 5.50
C ALA A 806 -49.78 -12.92 6.25
N ALA A 807 -49.61 -11.60 6.21
CA ALA A 807 -50.48 -10.61 6.83
C ALA A 807 -51.50 -10.00 5.87
N ILE A 808 -51.62 -10.48 4.63
CA ILE A 808 -52.59 -9.99 3.64
C ILE A 808 -53.99 -10.46 4.00
N ASP A 809 -54.96 -9.53 4.01
CA ASP A 809 -56.37 -9.83 4.22
C ASP A 809 -56.92 -10.60 2.99
N PRO A 810 -57.45 -11.84 3.20
CA PRO A 810 -57.96 -12.65 2.11
C PRO A 810 -59.11 -11.97 1.37
N VAL A 811 -59.93 -11.13 2.06
CA VAL A 811 -61.10 -10.46 1.45
C VAL A 811 -60.67 -9.36 0.48
N ILE A 812 -59.58 -8.64 0.81
CA ILE A 812 -59.03 -7.55 -0.02
C ILE A 812 -58.35 -8.17 -1.25
N SER A 813 -57.63 -9.29 -1.08
CA SER A 813 -56.89 -9.94 -2.18
C SER A 813 -57.78 -10.61 -3.22
N LEU A 814 -59.02 -10.89 -2.90
CA LEU A 814 -60.02 -11.47 -3.84
C LEU A 814 -60.90 -10.37 -4.51
N ARG A 815 -60.86 -9.11 -4.02
CA ARG A 815 -61.63 -7.97 -4.56
C ARG A 815 -60.84 -7.08 -5.53
N GLU A 816 -59.52 -7.17 -5.58
CA GLU A 816 -58.72 -6.43 -6.56
C GLU A 816 -58.84 -7.13 -7.94
N GLU A 817 -59.73 -6.54 -8.82
CA GLU A 817 -59.79 -6.84 -10.25
C GLU A 817 -58.72 -6.14 -11.06
#